data_134f5c124903be5c3e507207e403a785
#
_entry.id   134f5c124903be5c3e507207e403a785
#
_cell.length_a   1.000
_cell.length_b   1.000
_cell.length_c   1.000
_cell.angle_alpha   90.00
_cell.angle_beta   90.00
_cell.angle_gamma   90.00
#
_symmetry.space_group_name_H-M   'P 1'
#
loop_
_entity.id
_entity.type
_entity.pdbx_description
1 polymer ?
#
loop_
_entity_poly.entity_id
_entity_poly.type
_entity_poly.pdbx_seq_one_letter_code
_entity_poly.pdbx_strand_id
1 'polypeptide(L)'
;MISILLATYNWPKALALCLDSLRTQTDLDFEIIIADDGSDDSTREIIDAAKKQFPVAITHLWQADIGFRKTQILNQAIAVARGDYFIFLDGDCIVQPDFVARHRQLAQEGYLVTGSRILVNDQLTQGILQWPQWDFAQFLAHSFAYRLRHGINKYLPLHLKFADGTWRHYRQFVWRRIKGCNMACWRSDALAIQGFDESMTGWGHEDADFVFRLQKNGVLRKSGSWSTEVLHLFHRIHDQGNAAENAAHVRAKIMAKAKVDLKPPKRVLFIATRQIGDVLVTTPLIRRARELWPTAEFHFLGYRGKLDMLKGNTDIQEWIETADRPNFKEFLSLFKRLFQRYDLALVTQPSDRAYLYSLIAAPLRVGVVANHPQGEITQESISLKNAWKKWISLQSIEVDYFHQHVVIEKMRLLEPFVSHATLFTNPITVIPPAAADLTPAFLAEIAEGLRTNKLAVLHTGPLMAYKRWPLAYWQILVVYLVRQGWQVVLSASSATQDLELNDALMSLLDPAIRSHVVDTKGALSIPQMGSLLRQAKLYVGVDTSITHLAAACGTTTIVLFGPTPPSNFGPWPNGFIGTTPYALRARSQTVANVTILQGPGECVPCRKAGCDDRADSRSACLDQLEPSEVISAIEASY
;
A
#
# COMPACT_ATOMS: atom_id res chain seq x y z
N MET A 1 21.64 -2.43 -38.33
CA MET A 1 22.40 -1.35 -37.63
C MET A 1 21.71 -1.06 -36.30
N ILE A 2 22.44 -0.72 -35.25
CA ILE A 2 21.90 -0.34 -33.93
C ILE A 2 21.92 1.19 -33.77
N SER A 3 20.90 1.81 -33.15
CA SER A 3 20.96 3.21 -32.72
C SER A 3 21.04 3.25 -31.20
N ILE A 4 22.07 3.89 -30.65
CA ILE A 4 22.21 4.17 -29.23
C ILE A 4 21.58 5.54 -28.96
N LEU A 5 20.47 5.56 -28.20
CA LEU A 5 19.76 6.76 -27.79
C LEU A 5 20.29 7.16 -26.41
N LEU A 6 21.21 8.12 -26.38
CA LEU A 6 22.00 8.51 -25.21
C LEU A 6 21.40 9.76 -24.56
N ALA A 7 20.72 9.60 -23.44
CA ALA A 7 20.14 10.73 -22.69
C ALA A 7 21.21 11.41 -21.84
N THR A 8 21.27 12.76 -21.87
CA THR A 8 22.22 13.54 -21.06
C THR A 8 21.58 14.84 -20.54
N TYR A 9 22.08 15.33 -19.39
CA TYR A 9 21.75 16.62 -18.83
C TYR A 9 22.87 17.09 -17.89
N ASN A 10 23.48 18.24 -18.21
CA ASN A 10 24.44 19.01 -17.39
C ASN A 10 25.52 18.21 -16.63
N TRP A 11 26.06 17.13 -17.22
CA TRP A 11 27.19 16.40 -16.63
C TRP A 11 28.27 16.05 -17.66
N PRO A 12 29.01 17.06 -18.18
CA PRO A 12 29.95 16.89 -19.31
C PRO A 12 31.06 15.86 -19.04
N LYS A 13 31.60 15.82 -17.81
CA LYS A 13 32.65 14.85 -17.45
C LYS A 13 32.18 13.39 -17.49
N ALA A 14 30.97 13.10 -17.03
CA ALA A 14 30.41 11.76 -17.11
C ALA A 14 30.12 11.37 -18.56
N LEU A 15 29.52 12.29 -19.33
CA LEU A 15 29.26 12.10 -20.75
C LEU A 15 30.53 11.82 -21.53
N ALA A 16 31.64 12.55 -21.24
CA ALA A 16 32.93 12.31 -21.88
C ALA A 16 33.42 10.86 -21.70
N LEU A 17 33.35 10.33 -20.48
CA LEU A 17 33.75 8.94 -20.17
C LEU A 17 32.77 7.92 -20.79
N CYS A 18 31.48 8.21 -20.82
CA CYS A 18 30.50 7.38 -21.50
C CYS A 18 30.80 7.28 -22.99
N LEU A 19 31.00 8.41 -23.67
CA LEU A 19 31.37 8.46 -25.09
C LEU A 19 32.71 7.76 -25.35
N ASP A 20 33.71 7.96 -24.49
CA ASP A 20 35.00 7.30 -24.61
C ASP A 20 34.88 5.76 -24.50
N SER A 21 34.02 5.27 -23.61
CA SER A 21 33.72 3.83 -23.52
C SER A 21 32.97 3.28 -24.75
N LEU A 22 32.15 4.09 -25.40
CA LEU A 22 31.47 3.73 -26.65
C LEU A 22 32.43 3.77 -27.86
N ARG A 23 33.43 4.63 -27.83
CA ARG A 23 34.46 4.71 -28.90
C ARG A 23 35.28 3.43 -29.00
N THR A 24 35.43 2.68 -27.92
CA THR A 24 36.25 1.46 -27.83
C THR A 24 35.43 0.17 -28.00
N GLN A 25 34.23 0.24 -28.56
CA GLN A 25 33.40 -0.95 -28.78
C GLN A 25 34.00 -1.91 -29.84
N THR A 26 33.83 -3.20 -29.58
CA THR A 26 34.26 -4.25 -30.52
C THR A 26 33.32 -4.42 -31.72
N ASP A 27 32.11 -3.97 -31.63
CA ASP A 27 31.10 -3.93 -32.69
C ASP A 27 30.80 -2.45 -33.01
N LEU A 28 31.14 -2.02 -34.21
CA LEU A 28 31.02 -0.63 -34.69
C LEU A 28 29.82 -0.41 -35.63
N ASP A 29 28.96 -1.41 -35.84
CA ASP A 29 27.74 -1.25 -36.64
C ASP A 29 26.62 -0.58 -35.82
N PHE A 30 26.88 0.66 -35.42
CA PHE A 30 25.89 1.47 -34.67
C PHE A 30 26.07 2.97 -35.00
N GLU A 31 25.05 3.75 -34.62
CA GLU A 31 25.09 5.21 -34.53
C GLU A 31 24.76 5.66 -33.12
N ILE A 32 25.12 6.90 -32.76
CA ILE A 32 24.77 7.52 -31.49
C ILE A 32 23.86 8.72 -31.75
N ILE A 33 22.74 8.78 -31.03
CA ILE A 33 21.86 9.95 -31.00
C ILE A 33 21.83 10.46 -29.57
N ILE A 34 22.50 11.60 -29.37
CA ILE A 34 22.53 12.24 -28.04
C ILE A 34 21.25 13.04 -27.87
N ALA A 35 20.45 12.63 -26.91
CA ALA A 35 19.19 13.24 -26.48
C ALA A 35 19.48 14.13 -25.26
N ASP A 36 19.73 15.42 -25.51
CA ASP A 36 20.17 16.41 -24.53
C ASP A 36 18.99 17.22 -24.03
N ASP A 37 18.65 17.06 -22.75
CA ASP A 37 17.48 17.67 -22.09
C ASP A 37 17.75 19.10 -21.59
N GLY A 38 18.52 19.88 -22.37
CA GLY A 38 18.73 21.30 -22.09
C GLY A 38 20.04 21.60 -21.36
N SER A 39 21.11 20.85 -21.66
CA SER A 39 22.43 21.13 -21.08
C SER A 39 23.02 22.46 -21.58
N ASP A 40 23.96 22.98 -20.81
CA ASP A 40 24.76 24.15 -21.10
C ASP A 40 25.81 23.90 -22.21
N ASP A 41 26.52 24.97 -22.60
CA ASP A 41 27.53 24.92 -23.65
C ASP A 41 28.71 23.98 -23.33
N SER A 42 29.04 23.74 -22.05
CA SER A 42 30.13 22.81 -21.66
C SER A 42 29.85 21.37 -22.09
N THR A 43 28.60 20.95 -22.08
CA THR A 43 28.17 19.65 -22.59
C THR A 43 28.26 19.61 -24.11
N ARG A 44 27.86 20.69 -24.81
CA ARG A 44 27.96 20.82 -26.26
C ARG A 44 29.41 20.72 -26.74
N GLU A 45 30.34 21.37 -26.06
CA GLU A 45 31.78 21.30 -26.39
C GLU A 45 32.32 19.85 -26.37
N ILE A 46 31.93 19.07 -25.35
CA ILE A 46 32.30 17.64 -25.28
C ILE A 46 31.74 16.85 -26.46
N ILE A 47 30.46 17.10 -26.81
CA ILE A 47 29.83 16.40 -27.94
C ILE A 47 30.47 16.77 -29.26
N ASP A 48 30.77 18.04 -29.49
CA ASP A 48 31.40 18.52 -30.73
C ASP A 48 32.87 18.05 -30.87
N ALA A 49 33.59 17.90 -29.75
CA ALA A 49 34.90 17.28 -29.74
C ALA A 49 34.80 15.77 -30.06
N ALA A 50 33.85 15.07 -29.50
CA ALA A 50 33.61 13.66 -29.76
C ALA A 50 33.28 13.39 -31.24
N LYS A 51 32.38 14.19 -31.87
CA LYS A 51 32.01 14.05 -33.29
C LYS A 51 33.21 14.03 -34.25
N LYS A 52 34.27 14.77 -33.91
CA LYS A 52 35.48 14.84 -34.76
C LYS A 52 36.34 13.59 -34.74
N GLN A 53 36.24 12.79 -33.70
CA GLN A 53 37.16 11.67 -33.42
C GLN A 53 36.45 10.29 -33.34
N PHE A 54 35.13 10.28 -33.46
CA PHE A 54 34.35 9.05 -33.26
C PHE A 54 34.31 8.20 -34.53
N PRO A 55 34.45 6.87 -34.43
CA PRO A 55 34.44 5.98 -35.62
C PRO A 55 33.05 5.80 -36.24
N VAL A 56 31.98 6.24 -35.53
CA VAL A 56 30.60 6.12 -35.99
C VAL A 56 29.88 7.50 -35.92
N ALA A 57 28.75 7.60 -36.59
CA ALA A 57 27.98 8.88 -36.65
C ALA A 57 27.40 9.27 -35.27
N ILE A 58 27.58 10.52 -34.91
CA ILE A 58 26.93 11.14 -33.71
C ILE A 58 25.98 12.26 -34.17
N THR A 59 24.72 12.12 -33.84
CA THR A 59 23.71 13.15 -33.98
C THR A 59 23.43 13.77 -32.60
N HIS A 60 23.41 15.09 -32.48
CA HIS A 60 23.07 15.80 -31.23
C HIS A 60 21.72 16.47 -31.39
N LEU A 61 20.77 16.10 -30.53
CA LEU A 61 19.48 16.74 -30.39
C LEU A 61 19.47 17.46 -29.03
N TRP A 62 19.05 18.71 -29.05
CA TRP A 62 18.98 19.56 -27.87
C TRP A 62 17.61 20.23 -27.78
N GLN A 63 17.08 20.36 -26.59
CA GLN A 63 15.86 21.13 -26.30
C GLN A 63 16.12 22.13 -25.17
N ALA A 64 15.28 23.19 -25.08
CA ALA A 64 15.44 24.19 -24.02
C ALA A 64 15.20 23.56 -22.64
N ASP A 65 15.99 23.99 -21.63
CA ASP A 65 15.79 23.57 -20.24
C ASP A 65 14.50 24.21 -19.65
N ILE A 66 13.45 23.42 -19.58
CA ILE A 66 12.16 23.80 -18.98
C ILE A 66 11.76 22.69 -17.97
N GLY A 67 12.72 22.24 -17.16
CA GLY A 67 12.59 21.13 -16.23
C GLY A 67 12.74 19.75 -16.88
N PHE A 68 12.57 18.69 -16.12
CA PHE A 68 12.84 17.32 -16.56
C PHE A 68 11.86 16.86 -17.65
N ARG A 69 12.32 16.76 -18.91
CA ARG A 69 11.56 16.34 -20.10
C ARG A 69 12.25 15.26 -20.93
N LYS A 70 12.97 14.39 -20.26
CA LYS A 70 13.70 13.27 -20.87
C LYS A 70 12.84 12.47 -21.85
N THR A 71 11.56 12.26 -21.58
CA THR A 71 10.62 11.53 -22.45
C THR A 71 10.47 12.20 -23.82
N GLN A 72 10.38 13.51 -23.86
CA GLN A 72 10.22 14.29 -25.11
C GLN A 72 11.47 14.21 -25.98
N ILE A 73 12.64 14.46 -25.40
CA ILE A 73 13.88 14.42 -26.19
C ILE A 73 14.23 13.00 -26.65
N LEU A 74 13.87 11.96 -25.86
CA LEU A 74 14.01 10.57 -26.29
C LEU A 74 13.07 10.23 -27.45
N ASN A 75 11.85 10.77 -27.48
CA ASN A 75 10.92 10.60 -28.60
C ASN A 75 11.44 11.27 -29.88
N GLN A 76 12.06 12.45 -29.76
CA GLN A 76 12.75 13.07 -30.89
C GLN A 76 13.92 12.19 -31.37
N ALA A 77 14.67 11.59 -30.45
CA ALA A 77 15.75 10.65 -30.80
C ALA A 77 15.22 9.40 -31.52
N ILE A 78 14.12 8.82 -31.05
CA ILE A 78 13.43 7.68 -31.72
C ILE A 78 13.03 8.06 -33.16
N ALA A 79 12.54 9.29 -33.39
CA ALA A 79 12.07 9.74 -34.70
C ALA A 79 13.20 9.85 -35.73
N VAL A 80 14.39 10.30 -35.33
CA VAL A 80 15.54 10.51 -36.24
C VAL A 80 16.47 9.30 -36.36
N ALA A 81 16.34 8.31 -35.48
CA ALA A 81 17.16 7.11 -35.44
C ALA A 81 16.95 6.25 -36.68
N ARG A 82 18.04 5.77 -37.27
CA ARG A 82 18.05 4.98 -38.52
C ARG A 82 18.19 3.48 -38.28
N GLY A 83 18.71 3.07 -37.12
CA GLY A 83 18.87 1.67 -36.77
C GLY A 83 17.56 0.92 -36.56
N ASP A 84 17.57 -0.35 -36.78
CA ASP A 84 16.41 -1.24 -36.60
C ASP A 84 16.23 -1.69 -35.16
N TYR A 85 17.27 -1.52 -34.34
CA TYR A 85 17.31 -1.88 -32.94
C TYR A 85 17.86 -0.71 -32.11
N PHE A 86 17.13 -0.32 -31.06
CA PHE A 86 17.45 0.79 -30.18
C PHE A 86 18.05 0.30 -28.86
N ILE A 87 19.10 0.99 -28.40
CA ILE A 87 19.63 0.86 -27.04
C ILE A 87 19.45 2.23 -26.36
N PHE A 88 18.67 2.27 -25.30
CA PHE A 88 18.53 3.44 -24.43
C PHE A 88 19.63 3.41 -23.38
N LEU A 89 20.41 4.47 -23.29
CA LEU A 89 21.55 4.60 -22.39
C LEU A 89 21.54 6.00 -21.75
N ASP A 90 21.92 6.10 -20.47
CA ASP A 90 22.11 7.40 -19.82
C ASP A 90 23.60 7.83 -19.91
N GLY A 91 23.85 9.14 -20.00
CA GLY A 91 25.19 9.73 -20.18
C GLY A 91 26.13 9.58 -18.97
N ASP A 92 25.64 9.05 -17.87
CA ASP A 92 26.40 8.69 -16.68
C ASP A 92 26.71 7.18 -16.56
N CYS A 93 26.47 6.45 -17.65
CA CYS A 93 26.68 5.02 -17.73
C CYS A 93 27.91 4.70 -18.62
N ILE A 94 28.94 4.12 -18.03
CA ILE A 94 30.14 3.65 -18.75
C ILE A 94 29.92 2.21 -19.16
N VAL A 95 30.13 1.91 -20.42
CA VAL A 95 29.86 0.58 -20.99
C VAL A 95 31.12 -0.28 -21.10
N GLN A 96 30.94 -1.60 -21.18
CA GLN A 96 32.01 -2.55 -21.41
C GLN A 96 32.36 -2.62 -22.92
N PRO A 97 33.58 -3.02 -23.31
CA PRO A 97 33.99 -3.04 -24.72
C PRO A 97 33.13 -3.91 -25.65
N ASP A 98 32.45 -4.91 -25.13
CA ASP A 98 31.56 -5.82 -25.86
C ASP A 98 30.07 -5.50 -25.71
N PHE A 99 29.71 -4.33 -25.16
CA PHE A 99 28.33 -3.96 -24.82
C PHE A 99 27.39 -3.97 -26.03
N VAL A 100 27.79 -3.37 -27.16
CA VAL A 100 26.97 -3.34 -28.39
C VAL A 100 26.82 -4.75 -28.95
N ALA A 101 27.93 -5.50 -29.06
CA ALA A 101 27.91 -6.90 -29.52
C ALA A 101 27.00 -7.78 -28.65
N ARG A 102 26.99 -7.56 -27.31
CA ARG A 102 26.11 -8.29 -26.38
C ARG A 102 24.64 -7.95 -26.55
N HIS A 103 24.32 -6.67 -26.76
CA HIS A 103 22.93 -6.28 -27.08
C HIS A 103 22.49 -6.91 -28.40
N ARG A 104 23.33 -6.93 -29.43
CA ARG A 104 23.05 -7.60 -30.71
C ARG A 104 22.80 -9.10 -30.55
N GLN A 105 23.58 -9.78 -29.71
CA GLN A 105 23.37 -11.21 -29.41
C GLN A 105 22.06 -11.49 -28.70
N LEU A 106 21.58 -10.57 -27.85
CA LEU A 106 20.31 -10.71 -27.14
C LEU A 106 19.11 -10.21 -27.95
N ALA A 107 19.33 -9.44 -29.03
CA ALA A 107 18.29 -8.93 -29.89
C ALA A 107 17.54 -10.08 -30.58
N GLN A 108 16.29 -10.22 -30.28
CA GLN A 108 15.39 -11.21 -30.88
C GLN A 108 14.04 -10.52 -31.15
N GLU A 109 13.50 -10.73 -32.36
CA GLU A 109 12.17 -10.20 -32.71
C GLU A 109 11.11 -10.62 -31.70
N GLY A 110 10.22 -9.68 -31.37
CA GLY A 110 9.21 -9.87 -30.35
C GLY A 110 9.73 -9.80 -28.91
N TYR A 111 10.99 -9.41 -28.71
CA TYR A 111 11.56 -9.26 -27.36
C TYR A 111 12.24 -7.89 -27.17
N LEU A 112 11.98 -7.30 -26.01
CA LEU A 112 12.80 -6.21 -25.45
C LEU A 112 13.81 -6.76 -24.45
N VAL A 113 14.95 -6.08 -24.28
CA VAL A 113 15.99 -6.42 -23.29
C VAL A 113 16.02 -5.33 -22.22
N THR A 114 15.97 -5.72 -20.95
CA THR A 114 16.26 -4.82 -19.83
C THR A 114 17.61 -5.19 -19.25
N GLY A 115 18.59 -4.31 -19.44
CA GLY A 115 19.95 -4.49 -18.96
C GLY A 115 20.09 -4.39 -17.45
N SER A 116 21.31 -4.50 -16.99
CA SER A 116 21.66 -4.40 -15.58
C SER A 116 22.70 -3.31 -15.37
N ARG A 117 22.83 -2.81 -14.15
CA ARG A 117 23.83 -1.81 -13.78
C ARG A 117 24.65 -2.24 -12.59
N ILE A 118 25.90 -1.83 -12.58
CA ILE A 118 26.83 -1.91 -11.47
C ILE A 118 26.91 -0.49 -10.89
N LEU A 119 26.46 -0.30 -9.67
CA LEU A 119 26.50 0.99 -9.01
C LEU A 119 27.91 1.28 -8.51
N VAL A 120 28.42 2.44 -8.87
CA VAL A 120 29.68 2.99 -8.39
C VAL A 120 29.38 3.96 -7.24
N ASN A 121 30.14 3.92 -6.15
CA ASN A 121 29.94 4.85 -5.04
C ASN A 121 30.54 6.23 -5.34
N ASP A 122 30.23 7.23 -4.51
CA ASP A 122 30.66 8.62 -4.72
C ASP A 122 32.21 8.72 -4.78
N GLN A 123 32.91 8.16 -3.80
CA GLN A 123 34.37 8.24 -3.74
C GLN A 123 35.05 7.67 -5.00
N LEU A 124 34.61 6.52 -5.47
CA LEU A 124 35.16 5.90 -6.69
C LEU A 124 34.75 6.68 -7.95
N THR A 125 33.55 7.23 -7.99
CA THR A 125 33.08 8.10 -9.07
C THR A 125 33.98 9.32 -9.20
N GLN A 126 34.26 10.03 -8.10
CA GLN A 126 35.16 11.19 -8.12
C GLN A 126 36.57 10.81 -8.61
N GLY A 127 37.07 9.63 -8.23
CA GLY A 127 38.34 9.11 -8.73
C GLY A 127 38.31 8.86 -10.24
N ILE A 128 37.27 8.20 -10.76
CA ILE A 128 37.12 7.90 -12.19
C ILE A 128 36.97 9.18 -13.03
N LEU A 129 36.26 10.19 -12.55
CA LEU A 129 36.09 11.49 -13.22
C LEU A 129 37.39 12.31 -13.36
N GLN A 130 38.49 11.91 -12.71
CA GLN A 130 39.82 12.49 -12.89
C GLN A 130 40.67 11.76 -13.95
N TRP A 131 40.17 10.63 -14.49
CA TRP A 131 40.92 9.91 -15.51
C TRP A 131 40.94 10.72 -16.82
N PRO A 132 42.09 10.82 -17.50
CA PRO A 132 42.20 11.58 -18.74
C PRO A 132 41.42 10.93 -19.89
N GLN A 133 41.28 9.61 -19.85
CA GLN A 133 40.45 8.80 -20.74
C GLN A 133 39.99 7.54 -20.00
N TRP A 134 38.91 6.92 -20.47
CA TRP A 134 38.45 5.66 -19.94
C TRP A 134 39.33 4.48 -20.32
N ASP A 135 39.80 3.73 -19.32
CA ASP A 135 40.55 2.48 -19.51
C ASP A 135 39.82 1.32 -18.80
N PHE A 136 39.10 0.51 -19.58
CA PHE A 136 38.38 -0.63 -19.06
C PHE A 136 39.32 -1.71 -18.49
N ALA A 137 40.49 -1.95 -19.07
CA ALA A 137 41.43 -2.95 -18.57
C ALA A 137 41.97 -2.56 -17.18
N GLN A 138 42.33 -1.30 -17.00
CA GLN A 138 42.75 -0.76 -15.73
C GLN A 138 41.62 -0.88 -14.66
N PHE A 139 40.37 -0.52 -15.02
CA PHE A 139 39.25 -0.66 -14.12
C PHE A 139 39.02 -2.13 -13.74
N LEU A 140 39.05 -3.03 -14.71
CA LEU A 140 38.84 -4.47 -14.54
C LEU A 140 39.87 -5.09 -13.60
N ALA A 141 41.15 -4.72 -13.75
CA ALA A 141 42.26 -5.20 -12.92
C ALA A 141 42.05 -4.86 -11.41
N HIS A 142 41.41 -3.73 -11.14
CA HIS A 142 41.16 -3.28 -9.78
C HIS A 142 39.74 -3.60 -9.25
N SER A 143 38.88 -4.20 -10.07
CA SER A 143 37.46 -4.39 -9.78
C SER A 143 37.18 -5.19 -8.50
N PHE A 144 38.01 -6.18 -8.16
CA PHE A 144 37.93 -6.93 -6.91
C PHE A 144 38.22 -6.04 -5.70
N ALA A 145 39.29 -5.23 -5.78
CA ALA A 145 39.63 -4.27 -4.70
C ALA A 145 38.54 -3.21 -4.53
N TYR A 146 37.96 -2.71 -5.63
CA TYR A 146 36.80 -1.81 -5.58
C TYR A 146 35.60 -2.47 -4.91
N ARG A 147 35.35 -3.75 -5.17
CA ARG A 147 34.25 -4.49 -4.50
C ARG A 147 34.50 -4.65 -3.00
N LEU A 148 35.72 -4.97 -2.58
CA LEU A 148 36.07 -5.10 -1.15
C LEU A 148 35.95 -3.78 -0.39
N ARG A 149 36.27 -2.66 -1.05
CA ARG A 149 36.16 -1.30 -0.49
C ARG A 149 34.78 -0.68 -0.68
N HIS A 150 33.76 -1.48 -1.03
CA HIS A 150 32.39 -1.02 -1.32
C HIS A 150 32.29 0.04 -2.43
N GLY A 151 33.30 0.19 -3.27
CA GLY A 151 33.33 1.12 -4.41
C GLY A 151 32.33 0.72 -5.50
N ILE A 152 32.09 -0.58 -5.67
CA ILE A 152 31.08 -1.15 -6.59
C ILE A 152 30.22 -2.20 -5.88
N ASN A 153 28.95 -2.31 -6.26
CA ASN A 153 28.01 -3.26 -5.65
C ASN A 153 28.09 -4.69 -6.22
N LYS A 154 28.67 -4.87 -7.41
CA LYS A 154 28.86 -6.18 -8.09
C LYS A 154 30.17 -6.15 -8.86
N TYR A 155 30.95 -7.24 -8.87
CA TYR A 155 32.15 -7.35 -9.73
C TYR A 155 32.12 -8.57 -10.65
N LEU A 156 31.49 -9.69 -10.24
CA LEU A 156 31.44 -10.90 -11.08
C LEU A 156 30.87 -10.69 -12.48
N PRO A 157 29.83 -9.87 -12.70
CA PRO A 157 29.32 -9.60 -14.04
C PRO A 157 30.28 -8.80 -14.94
N LEU A 158 31.37 -8.27 -14.42
CA LEU A 158 32.46 -7.69 -15.24
C LEU A 158 33.33 -8.78 -15.89
N HIS A 159 33.48 -9.93 -15.22
CA HIS A 159 34.34 -11.01 -15.61
C HIS A 159 33.60 -12.17 -16.28
N LEU A 160 32.36 -12.43 -15.86
CA LEU A 160 31.56 -13.55 -16.33
C LEU A 160 30.39 -13.07 -17.18
N LYS A 161 30.23 -13.66 -18.35
CA LYS A 161 29.16 -13.37 -19.29
C LYS A 161 28.40 -14.65 -19.62
N PHE A 162 27.09 -14.59 -19.57
CA PHE A 162 26.25 -15.73 -19.90
C PHE A 162 25.57 -15.53 -21.26
N ALA A 163 25.50 -16.60 -22.02
CA ALA A 163 24.82 -16.64 -23.32
C ALA A 163 23.31 -16.38 -23.20
N ASP A 164 22.64 -16.17 -24.32
CA ASP A 164 21.21 -16.10 -24.40
C ASP A 164 20.58 -17.46 -24.07
N GLY A 165 19.34 -17.44 -23.54
CA GLY A 165 18.59 -18.63 -23.20
C GLY A 165 17.24 -18.32 -22.54
N THR A 166 16.40 -19.34 -22.41
CA THR A 166 15.04 -19.21 -21.86
C THR A 166 14.98 -18.73 -20.41
N TRP A 167 16.06 -18.91 -19.64
CA TRP A 167 16.20 -18.41 -18.27
C TRP A 167 16.20 -16.87 -18.17
N ARG A 168 16.43 -16.16 -19.30
CA ARG A 168 16.37 -14.69 -19.40
C ARG A 168 14.94 -14.18 -19.56
N HIS A 169 13.98 -15.02 -19.90
CA HIS A 169 12.63 -14.62 -20.27
C HIS A 169 11.77 -14.32 -19.03
N TYR A 170 11.09 -13.18 -19.03
CA TYR A 170 10.06 -12.86 -18.04
C TYR A 170 8.71 -13.29 -18.62
N ARG A 171 8.01 -14.16 -17.87
CA ARG A 171 6.68 -14.65 -18.26
C ARG A 171 5.56 -13.63 -17.99
N GLN A 172 5.83 -12.67 -17.11
CA GLN A 172 4.85 -11.65 -16.71
C GLN A 172 5.54 -10.29 -16.61
N PHE A 173 4.73 -9.20 -16.56
CA PHE A 173 5.26 -7.88 -16.25
C PHE A 173 5.78 -7.84 -14.82
N VAL A 174 7.05 -7.53 -14.67
CA VAL A 174 7.73 -7.37 -13.40
C VAL A 174 8.34 -5.99 -13.37
N TRP A 175 7.79 -5.09 -12.57
CA TRP A 175 8.30 -3.73 -12.38
C TRP A 175 9.77 -3.71 -11.93
N ARG A 176 10.13 -4.66 -11.08
CA ARG A 176 11.47 -4.81 -10.54
C ARG A 176 12.49 -5.06 -11.67
N ARG A 177 13.67 -4.44 -11.56
CA ARG A 177 14.78 -4.54 -12.52
C ARG A 177 14.54 -3.88 -13.89
N ILE A 178 13.56 -3.01 -14.04
CA ILE A 178 13.51 -2.07 -15.15
C ILE A 178 14.39 -0.89 -14.78
N LYS A 179 15.29 -0.50 -15.69
CA LYS A 179 16.23 0.61 -15.52
C LYS A 179 16.35 1.35 -16.85
N GLY A 180 15.83 2.56 -16.92
CA GLY A 180 15.84 3.41 -18.10
C GLY A 180 17.24 3.64 -18.69
N CYS A 181 18.25 3.60 -17.81
CA CYS A 181 19.65 3.78 -18.21
C CYS A 181 20.26 2.62 -19.01
N ASN A 182 19.56 1.52 -19.20
CA ASN A 182 20.04 0.37 -19.98
C ASN A 182 18.87 -0.52 -20.41
N MET A 183 18.25 -0.18 -21.52
CA MET A 183 17.15 -0.95 -22.14
C MET A 183 17.38 -1.03 -23.64
N ALA A 184 16.80 -2.06 -24.28
CA ALA A 184 16.85 -2.15 -25.72
C ALA A 184 15.59 -2.81 -26.29
N CYS A 185 15.16 -2.37 -27.49
CA CYS A 185 14.03 -2.93 -28.21
C CYS A 185 14.15 -2.70 -29.72
N TRP A 186 13.33 -3.37 -30.48
CA TRP A 186 13.23 -3.11 -31.91
C TRP A 186 12.57 -1.76 -32.19
N ARG A 187 13.02 -1.08 -33.23
CA ARG A 187 12.47 0.19 -33.70
C ARG A 187 10.98 0.09 -33.98
N SER A 188 10.56 -0.96 -34.67
CA SER A 188 9.14 -1.25 -34.96
C SER A 188 8.29 -1.29 -33.69
N ASP A 189 8.79 -1.92 -32.63
CA ASP A 189 8.08 -2.04 -31.36
C ASP A 189 7.95 -0.70 -30.66
N ALA A 190 9.04 0.10 -30.62
CA ALA A 190 9.02 1.44 -30.04
C ALA A 190 8.05 2.37 -30.78
N LEU A 191 8.03 2.31 -32.11
CA LEU A 191 7.11 3.11 -32.93
C LEU A 191 5.66 2.66 -32.78
N ALA A 192 5.39 1.36 -32.67
CA ALA A 192 4.05 0.81 -32.49
C ALA A 192 3.38 1.30 -31.20
N ILE A 193 4.15 1.63 -30.17
CA ILE A 193 3.64 2.20 -28.92
C ILE A 193 3.79 3.74 -28.84
N GLN A 194 4.20 4.40 -29.94
CA GLN A 194 4.42 5.85 -30.04
C GLN A 194 5.49 6.37 -29.06
N GLY A 195 6.56 5.61 -28.82
CA GLY A 195 7.66 6.01 -27.94
C GLY A 195 7.29 6.09 -26.46
N PHE A 196 7.91 7.00 -25.72
CA PHE A 196 7.63 7.28 -24.30
C PHE A 196 6.34 8.11 -24.14
N ASP A 197 5.67 7.96 -23.02
CA ASP A 197 4.48 8.77 -22.69
C ASP A 197 4.92 10.14 -22.17
N GLU A 198 4.72 11.19 -22.98
CA GLU A 198 5.12 12.56 -22.68
C GLU A 198 4.25 13.23 -21.60
N SER A 199 3.12 12.63 -21.23
CA SER A 199 2.33 13.10 -20.10
C SER A 199 3.00 12.83 -18.75
N MET A 200 3.99 11.92 -18.73
CA MET A 200 4.79 11.62 -17.54
C MET A 200 5.90 12.67 -17.40
N THR A 201 5.63 13.70 -16.63
CA THR A 201 6.56 14.78 -16.32
C THR A 201 7.33 14.51 -15.03
N GLY A 202 8.54 15.08 -14.92
CA GLY A 202 9.42 14.85 -13.76
C GLY A 202 10.07 13.47 -13.77
N TRP A 203 10.88 13.22 -12.75
CA TRP A 203 11.68 11.98 -12.67
C TRP A 203 10.86 10.79 -12.16
N GLY A 204 11.03 9.65 -12.82
CA GLY A 204 10.68 8.32 -12.32
C GLY A 204 9.54 7.62 -13.03
N HIS A 205 9.73 6.33 -13.24
CA HIS A 205 8.76 5.37 -13.78
C HIS A 205 8.40 5.48 -15.26
N GLU A 206 8.99 6.41 -16.03
CA GLU A 206 8.84 6.51 -17.48
C GLU A 206 9.34 5.25 -18.19
N ASP A 207 10.39 4.64 -17.66
CA ASP A 207 10.97 3.37 -18.13
C ASP A 207 10.03 2.18 -17.87
N ALA A 208 9.39 2.17 -16.70
CA ALA A 208 8.43 1.14 -16.34
C ALA A 208 7.16 1.21 -17.21
N ASP A 209 6.66 2.41 -17.51
CA ASP A 209 5.55 2.63 -18.42
C ASP A 209 5.90 2.15 -19.85
N PHE A 210 7.06 2.54 -20.36
CA PHE A 210 7.52 2.15 -21.69
C PHE A 210 7.57 0.63 -21.83
N VAL A 211 8.21 -0.07 -20.88
CA VAL A 211 8.27 -1.53 -20.87
C VAL A 211 6.89 -2.16 -20.74
N PHE A 212 6.01 -1.59 -19.90
CA PHE A 212 4.64 -2.08 -19.77
C PHE A 212 3.84 -1.97 -21.08
N ARG A 213 3.93 -0.83 -21.78
CA ARG A 213 3.24 -0.61 -23.06
C ARG A 213 3.77 -1.54 -24.15
N LEU A 214 5.10 -1.79 -24.21
CA LEU A 214 5.69 -2.79 -25.11
C LEU A 214 5.12 -4.19 -24.82
N GLN A 215 5.10 -4.62 -23.56
CA GLN A 215 4.55 -5.93 -23.19
C GLN A 215 3.04 -6.03 -23.43
N LYS A 216 2.29 -4.91 -23.28
CA LYS A 216 0.87 -4.83 -23.64
C LYS A 216 0.68 -5.03 -25.14
N ASN A 217 1.61 -4.57 -25.96
CA ASN A 217 1.60 -4.71 -27.43
C ASN A 217 2.15 -6.07 -27.90
N GLY A 218 2.36 -7.04 -26.99
CA GLY A 218 2.79 -8.40 -27.32
C GLY A 218 4.30 -8.63 -27.31
N VAL A 219 5.12 -7.61 -27.05
CA VAL A 219 6.59 -7.73 -26.95
C VAL A 219 6.94 -8.40 -25.63
N LEU A 220 7.66 -9.50 -25.65
CA LEU A 220 8.13 -10.20 -24.45
C LEU A 220 9.40 -9.54 -23.91
N ARG A 221 9.76 -9.85 -22.64
CA ARG A 221 10.91 -9.25 -21.99
C ARG A 221 12.01 -10.26 -21.70
N LYS A 222 13.24 -9.90 -21.99
CA LYS A 222 14.45 -10.61 -21.59
C LYS A 222 15.27 -9.83 -20.55
N SER A 223 15.98 -10.55 -19.68
CA SER A 223 16.99 -9.99 -18.78
C SER A 223 18.33 -9.85 -19.50
N GLY A 224 18.91 -8.65 -19.50
CA GLY A 224 20.29 -8.40 -19.92
C GLY A 224 21.35 -8.67 -18.83
N SER A 225 20.92 -9.06 -17.62
CA SER A 225 21.85 -9.35 -16.51
C SER A 225 22.87 -10.42 -16.89
N TRP A 226 24.11 -10.26 -16.45
CA TRP A 226 25.27 -11.10 -16.80
C TRP A 226 25.62 -11.08 -18.28
N SER A 227 25.29 -9.97 -18.96
CA SER A 227 25.64 -9.78 -20.38
C SER A 227 25.84 -8.31 -20.70
N THR A 228 24.90 -7.43 -20.37
CA THR A 228 24.88 -6.02 -20.78
C THR A 228 24.97 -5.06 -19.58
N GLU A 229 25.76 -5.38 -18.54
CA GLU A 229 25.97 -4.47 -17.43
C GLU A 229 26.71 -3.21 -17.84
N VAL A 230 26.23 -2.07 -17.30
CA VAL A 230 26.91 -0.77 -17.36
C VAL A 230 27.41 -0.38 -15.97
N LEU A 231 28.48 0.41 -15.89
CA LEU A 231 28.90 1.08 -14.68
C LEU A 231 28.14 2.38 -14.58
N HIS A 232 27.29 2.52 -13.56
CA HIS A 232 26.50 3.73 -13.33
C HIS A 232 27.20 4.57 -12.27
N LEU A 233 27.67 5.74 -12.67
CA LEU A 233 28.35 6.68 -11.80
C LEU A 233 27.40 7.21 -10.74
N PHE A 234 27.94 7.53 -9.56
CA PHE A 234 27.14 8.07 -8.47
C PHE A 234 26.79 9.53 -8.75
N HIS A 235 25.51 9.84 -8.64
CA HIS A 235 25.01 11.20 -8.59
C HIS A 235 23.93 11.33 -7.51
N ARG A 236 23.77 12.52 -6.98
CA ARG A 236 22.62 12.80 -6.10
C ARG A 236 21.36 12.76 -6.94
N ILE A 237 20.35 12.07 -6.41
CA ILE A 237 19.06 11.99 -7.08
C ILE A 237 18.39 13.36 -6.96
N HIS A 238 18.07 13.97 -8.08
CA HIS A 238 17.29 15.20 -8.14
C HIS A 238 15.83 14.97 -7.67
N ASP A 239 15.06 16.04 -7.62
CA ASP A 239 13.69 16.08 -7.09
C ASP A 239 12.84 14.88 -7.55
N GLN A 240 12.31 14.12 -6.58
CA GLN A 240 11.44 12.96 -6.78
C GLN A 240 9.95 13.33 -6.68
N GLY A 241 9.60 14.63 -6.72
CA GLY A 241 8.25 15.13 -6.47
C GLY A 241 7.16 14.37 -7.22
N ASN A 242 7.40 14.05 -8.49
CA ASN A 242 6.41 13.38 -9.35
C ASN A 242 6.53 11.83 -9.35
N ALA A 243 7.52 11.23 -8.70
CA ALA A 243 7.74 9.78 -8.76
C ALA A 243 6.54 8.97 -8.23
N ALA A 244 5.87 9.45 -7.18
CA ALA A 244 4.68 8.79 -6.62
C ALA A 244 3.48 8.85 -7.58
N GLU A 245 3.27 9.99 -8.23
CA GLU A 245 2.20 10.21 -9.21
C GLU A 245 2.44 9.37 -10.48
N ASN A 246 3.64 9.41 -11.01
CA ASN A 246 4.05 8.57 -12.15
C ASN A 246 3.89 7.07 -11.82
N ALA A 247 4.26 6.65 -10.61
CA ALA A 247 4.03 5.27 -10.17
C ALA A 247 2.53 4.91 -10.13
N ALA A 248 1.68 5.82 -9.67
CA ALA A 248 0.23 5.64 -9.65
C ALA A 248 -0.33 5.54 -11.08
N HIS A 249 0.16 6.38 -11.99
CA HIS A 249 -0.22 6.36 -13.42
C HIS A 249 0.11 5.01 -14.09
N VAL A 250 1.33 4.50 -13.91
CA VAL A 250 1.71 3.18 -14.45
C VAL A 250 0.89 2.07 -13.79
N ARG A 251 0.65 2.12 -12.47
CA ARG A 251 -0.20 1.14 -11.78
C ARG A 251 -1.63 1.14 -12.35
N ALA A 252 -2.20 2.31 -12.61
CA ALA A 252 -3.54 2.42 -13.22
C ALA A 252 -3.59 1.75 -14.60
N LYS A 253 -2.57 1.95 -15.45
CA LYS A 253 -2.45 1.28 -16.77
C LYS A 253 -2.34 -0.24 -16.65
N ILE A 254 -1.53 -0.74 -15.70
CA ILE A 254 -1.39 -2.19 -15.42
C ILE A 254 -2.73 -2.78 -15.00
N MET A 255 -3.43 -2.09 -14.10
CA MET A 255 -4.74 -2.51 -13.61
C MET A 255 -5.82 -2.49 -14.68
N ALA A 256 -5.79 -1.51 -15.58
CA ALA A 256 -6.73 -1.44 -16.72
C ALA A 256 -6.63 -2.66 -17.64
N LYS A 257 -5.43 -3.24 -17.82
CA LYS A 257 -5.24 -4.47 -18.61
C LYS A 257 -5.79 -5.71 -17.90
N ALA A 258 -5.57 -5.84 -16.59
CA ALA A 258 -6.04 -6.99 -15.82
C ALA A 258 -7.57 -7.13 -15.82
N LYS A 259 -8.32 -6.02 -16.04
CA LYS A 259 -9.77 -5.99 -16.06
C LYS A 259 -10.42 -6.63 -17.30
N VAL A 260 -9.70 -6.66 -18.42
CA VAL A 260 -10.31 -7.06 -19.72
C VAL A 260 -10.46 -8.57 -19.84
N ASP A 261 -9.67 -9.37 -19.11
CA ASP A 261 -9.59 -10.82 -19.30
C ASP A 261 -10.12 -11.69 -18.14
N LEU A 262 -10.50 -11.07 -17.00
CA LEU A 262 -11.00 -11.84 -15.86
C LEU A 262 -12.51 -12.06 -15.98
N LYS A 263 -12.92 -13.31 -16.14
CA LYS A 263 -14.34 -13.68 -16.04
C LYS A 263 -14.87 -13.36 -14.65
N PRO A 264 -16.12 -12.87 -14.52
CA PRO A 264 -16.74 -12.68 -13.20
C PRO A 264 -16.65 -13.98 -12.39
N PRO A 265 -16.20 -13.92 -11.13
CA PRO A 265 -16.11 -15.11 -10.30
C PRO A 265 -17.51 -15.62 -9.96
N LYS A 266 -17.69 -16.93 -9.95
CA LYS A 266 -18.94 -17.57 -9.50
C LYS A 266 -18.96 -17.75 -7.98
N ARG A 267 -17.80 -18.01 -7.37
CA ARG A 267 -17.62 -18.18 -5.92
C ARG A 267 -16.47 -17.36 -5.41
N VAL A 268 -16.72 -16.52 -4.41
CA VAL A 268 -15.72 -15.64 -3.78
C VAL A 268 -15.60 -15.97 -2.29
N LEU A 269 -14.37 -16.13 -1.83
CA LEU A 269 -14.06 -16.30 -0.42
C LEU A 269 -13.45 -15.02 0.15
N PHE A 270 -14.12 -14.40 1.12
CA PHE A 270 -13.54 -13.32 1.94
C PHE A 270 -12.87 -13.93 3.17
N ILE A 271 -11.65 -13.49 3.49
CA ILE A 271 -10.87 -14.03 4.61
C ILE A 271 -10.48 -12.90 5.56
N ALA A 272 -10.99 -12.95 6.80
CA ALA A 272 -10.61 -12.06 7.89
C ALA A 272 -10.32 -12.84 9.17
N THR A 273 -9.05 -13.17 9.41
CA THR A 273 -8.57 -13.96 10.55
C THR A 273 -7.97 -13.07 11.63
N ARG A 274 -8.77 -12.16 12.18
CA ARG A 274 -8.38 -11.22 13.25
C ARG A 274 -9.54 -10.90 14.20
N GLN A 275 -9.53 -9.69 14.77
CA GLN A 275 -10.50 -9.24 15.74
C GLN A 275 -11.87 -8.97 15.11
N ILE A 276 -12.89 -8.95 15.94
CA ILE A 276 -14.29 -8.79 15.54
C ILE A 276 -14.56 -7.45 14.81
N GLY A 277 -13.85 -6.37 15.16
CA GLY A 277 -13.93 -5.10 14.46
C GLY A 277 -13.44 -5.16 13.01
N ASP A 278 -12.39 -5.96 12.73
CA ASP A 278 -11.88 -6.18 11.37
C ASP A 278 -12.92 -6.85 10.45
N VAL A 279 -13.78 -7.68 11.04
CA VAL A 279 -14.89 -8.34 10.32
C VAL A 279 -15.93 -7.30 9.91
N LEU A 280 -16.34 -6.42 10.84
CA LEU A 280 -17.33 -5.38 10.58
C LEU A 280 -16.87 -4.41 9.46
N VAL A 281 -15.64 -3.90 9.53
CA VAL A 281 -15.09 -2.97 8.52
C VAL A 281 -14.79 -3.64 7.17
N THR A 282 -15.06 -4.94 7.02
CA THR A 282 -15.01 -5.66 5.74
C THR A 282 -16.36 -5.60 5.00
N THR A 283 -17.46 -5.26 5.66
CA THR A 283 -18.79 -5.26 5.05
C THR A 283 -18.94 -4.33 3.84
N PRO A 284 -18.30 -3.15 3.76
CA PRO A 284 -18.32 -2.33 2.55
C PRO A 284 -17.69 -3.01 1.33
N LEU A 285 -16.59 -3.74 1.53
CA LEU A 285 -15.97 -4.55 0.47
C LEU A 285 -16.96 -5.61 -0.05
N ILE A 286 -17.65 -6.31 0.87
CA ILE A 286 -18.61 -7.37 0.51
C ILE A 286 -19.78 -6.78 -0.28
N ARG A 287 -20.35 -5.65 0.19
CA ARG A 287 -21.44 -4.95 -0.51
C ARG A 287 -21.01 -4.50 -1.90
N ARG A 288 -19.83 -3.89 -2.04
CA ARG A 288 -19.32 -3.47 -3.34
C ARG A 288 -19.05 -4.65 -4.26
N ALA A 289 -18.55 -5.77 -3.74
CA ALA A 289 -18.39 -7.00 -4.51
C ALA A 289 -19.75 -7.56 -4.98
N ARG A 290 -20.80 -7.48 -4.15
CA ARG A 290 -22.16 -7.89 -4.53
C ARG A 290 -22.72 -7.06 -5.68
N GLU A 291 -22.45 -5.75 -5.66
CA GLU A 291 -22.83 -4.85 -6.77
C GLU A 291 -22.12 -5.22 -8.07
N LEU A 292 -20.85 -5.61 -7.99
CA LEU A 292 -20.05 -6.03 -9.16
C LEU A 292 -20.43 -7.42 -9.68
N TRP A 293 -20.78 -8.34 -8.78
CA TRP A 293 -21.07 -9.75 -9.08
C TRP A 293 -22.38 -10.20 -8.42
N PRO A 294 -23.54 -9.76 -8.95
CA PRO A 294 -24.85 -10.01 -8.32
C PRO A 294 -25.20 -11.49 -8.16
N THR A 295 -24.70 -12.33 -9.05
CA THR A 295 -25.00 -13.78 -9.10
C THR A 295 -23.95 -14.66 -8.41
N ALA A 296 -22.84 -14.08 -7.93
CA ALA A 296 -21.78 -14.85 -7.29
C ALA A 296 -22.17 -15.34 -5.89
N GLU A 297 -21.71 -16.53 -5.51
CA GLU A 297 -21.80 -17.02 -4.13
C GLU A 297 -20.67 -16.42 -3.29
N PHE A 298 -21.01 -15.79 -2.17
CA PHE A 298 -20.04 -15.19 -1.25
C PHE A 298 -19.97 -15.98 0.03
N HIS A 299 -18.79 -16.44 0.38
CA HIS A 299 -18.49 -17.11 1.64
C HIS A 299 -17.47 -16.31 2.43
N PHE A 300 -17.54 -16.38 3.75
CA PHE A 300 -16.66 -15.64 4.63
C PHE A 300 -15.95 -16.59 5.60
N LEU A 301 -14.61 -16.54 5.64
CA LEU A 301 -13.79 -17.30 6.57
C LEU A 301 -13.24 -16.38 7.66
N GLY A 302 -13.51 -16.73 8.92
CA GLY A 302 -12.99 -16.01 10.07
C GLY A 302 -12.82 -16.88 11.30
N TYR A 303 -12.35 -16.29 12.38
CA TYR A 303 -12.19 -17.01 13.63
C TYR A 303 -13.53 -17.24 14.33
N ARG A 304 -13.64 -18.41 14.99
CA ARG A 304 -14.82 -18.80 15.79
C ARG A 304 -15.19 -17.73 16.82
N GLY A 305 -16.46 -17.39 16.89
CA GLY A 305 -16.99 -16.34 17.76
C GLY A 305 -16.64 -14.90 17.36
N LYS A 306 -16.02 -14.68 16.18
CA LYS A 306 -15.73 -13.33 15.66
C LYS A 306 -16.65 -12.93 14.51
N LEU A 307 -17.48 -13.84 14.01
CA LEU A 307 -18.36 -13.61 12.84
C LEU A 307 -19.72 -13.03 13.21
N ASP A 308 -20.00 -12.82 14.47
CA ASP A 308 -21.28 -12.26 14.95
C ASP A 308 -21.60 -10.86 14.39
N MET A 309 -20.58 -10.12 13.96
CA MET A 309 -20.76 -8.84 13.24
C MET A 309 -21.37 -9.00 11.85
N LEU A 310 -21.45 -10.23 11.31
CA LEU A 310 -22.04 -10.53 10.01
C LEU A 310 -23.43 -11.17 10.13
N LYS A 311 -23.94 -11.42 11.35
CA LYS A 311 -25.25 -12.05 11.52
C LYS A 311 -26.35 -11.26 10.82
N GLY A 312 -27.11 -11.95 9.95
CA GLY A 312 -28.15 -11.36 9.12
C GLY A 312 -27.66 -10.54 7.93
N ASN A 313 -26.36 -10.57 7.59
CA ASN A 313 -25.86 -9.97 6.37
C ASN A 313 -26.28 -10.81 5.16
N THR A 314 -27.15 -10.27 4.32
CA THR A 314 -27.76 -10.96 3.17
C THR A 314 -26.82 -11.12 1.98
N ASP A 315 -25.68 -10.44 1.98
CA ASP A 315 -24.69 -10.56 0.89
C ASP A 315 -23.86 -11.85 1.00
N ILE A 316 -23.86 -12.52 2.18
CA ILE A 316 -23.04 -13.70 2.46
C ILE A 316 -23.95 -14.92 2.57
N GLN A 317 -23.63 -15.99 1.82
CA GLN A 317 -24.39 -17.24 1.83
C GLN A 317 -23.84 -18.25 2.86
N GLU A 318 -22.54 -18.24 3.12
CA GLU A 318 -21.93 -19.21 4.05
C GLU A 318 -20.86 -18.56 4.93
N TRP A 319 -20.90 -18.83 6.24
CA TRP A 319 -19.84 -18.47 7.19
C TRP A 319 -19.03 -19.71 7.54
N ILE A 320 -17.71 -19.58 7.45
CA ILE A 320 -16.76 -20.65 7.74
C ILE A 320 -15.95 -20.23 8.95
N GLU A 321 -16.13 -20.94 10.06
CA GLU A 321 -15.38 -20.68 11.27
C GLU A 321 -14.15 -21.58 11.37
N THR A 322 -13.05 -21.00 11.82
CA THR A 322 -11.83 -21.73 12.17
C THR A 322 -11.32 -21.33 13.55
N ALA A 323 -10.64 -22.22 14.24
CA ALA A 323 -9.93 -21.85 15.46
C ALA A 323 -8.73 -20.95 15.13
N ASP A 324 -8.31 -20.12 16.08
CA ASP A 324 -7.08 -19.32 15.93
C ASP A 324 -5.84 -20.22 15.76
N ARG A 325 -5.80 -21.34 16.48
CA ARG A 325 -4.79 -22.40 16.36
C ARG A 325 -5.48 -23.73 16.15
N PRO A 326 -5.88 -24.07 14.91
CA PRO A 326 -6.56 -25.33 14.63
C PRO A 326 -5.61 -26.51 14.88
N ASN A 327 -6.12 -27.55 15.48
CA ASN A 327 -5.41 -28.83 15.53
C ASN A 327 -5.42 -29.50 14.14
N PHE A 328 -4.67 -30.61 13.99
CA PHE A 328 -4.53 -31.29 12.70
C PHE A 328 -5.87 -31.75 12.09
N LYS A 329 -6.80 -32.25 12.92
CA LYS A 329 -8.11 -32.72 12.47
C LYS A 329 -8.98 -31.54 11.98
N GLU A 330 -8.99 -30.43 12.73
CA GLU A 330 -9.69 -29.19 12.35
C GLU A 330 -9.10 -28.60 11.06
N PHE A 331 -7.77 -28.57 10.94
CA PHE A 331 -7.11 -28.11 9.73
C PHE A 331 -7.45 -29.00 8.53
N LEU A 332 -7.44 -30.31 8.67
CA LEU A 332 -7.78 -31.23 7.57
C LEU A 332 -9.25 -31.09 7.15
N SER A 333 -10.16 -30.91 8.11
CA SER A 333 -11.58 -30.61 7.84
C SER A 333 -11.73 -29.31 7.07
N LEU A 334 -11.07 -28.24 7.52
CA LEU A 334 -11.07 -26.95 6.84
C LEU A 334 -10.44 -27.05 5.44
N PHE A 335 -9.32 -27.77 5.29
CA PHE A 335 -8.68 -28.01 3.99
C PHE A 335 -9.67 -28.64 3.00
N LYS A 336 -10.36 -29.72 3.38
CA LYS A 336 -11.36 -30.38 2.52
C LYS A 336 -12.51 -29.45 2.13
N ARG A 337 -12.89 -28.55 3.04
CA ARG A 337 -13.96 -27.57 2.81
C ARG A 337 -13.54 -26.45 1.88
N LEU A 338 -12.26 -26.08 1.86
CA LEU A 338 -11.73 -24.96 1.08
C LEU A 338 -11.12 -25.38 -0.26
N PHE A 339 -10.57 -26.59 -0.37
CA PHE A 339 -9.69 -27.00 -1.48
C PHE A 339 -10.31 -26.76 -2.85
N GLN A 340 -9.75 -25.78 -3.59
CA GLN A 340 -10.13 -25.37 -4.95
C GLN A 340 -11.65 -25.14 -5.14
N ARG A 341 -12.34 -24.70 -4.10
CA ARG A 341 -13.79 -24.51 -4.13
C ARG A 341 -14.21 -23.14 -4.64
N TYR A 342 -13.30 -22.19 -4.72
CA TYR A 342 -13.57 -20.80 -5.07
C TYR A 342 -12.80 -20.37 -6.32
N ASP A 343 -13.35 -19.41 -7.06
CA ASP A 343 -12.67 -18.80 -8.20
C ASP A 343 -11.71 -17.69 -7.73
N LEU A 344 -12.11 -16.99 -6.66
CA LEU A 344 -11.39 -15.84 -6.11
C LEU A 344 -11.36 -15.88 -4.58
N ALA A 345 -10.22 -15.58 -3.99
CA ALA A 345 -10.07 -15.29 -2.56
C ALA A 345 -9.59 -13.86 -2.32
N LEU A 346 -10.28 -13.14 -1.46
CA LEU A 346 -9.96 -11.77 -1.03
C LEU A 346 -9.44 -11.81 0.42
N VAL A 347 -8.14 -11.58 0.58
CA VAL A 347 -7.45 -11.63 1.88
C VAL A 347 -7.37 -10.22 2.45
N THR A 348 -8.18 -9.94 3.47
CA THR A 348 -8.38 -8.58 4.00
C THR A 348 -7.32 -8.13 5.00
N GLN A 349 -6.29 -8.96 5.24
CA GLN A 349 -5.26 -8.71 6.27
C GLN A 349 -3.91 -9.34 5.91
N PRO A 350 -2.78 -8.80 6.37
CA PRO A 350 -1.44 -9.30 6.03
C PRO A 350 -1.04 -10.56 6.83
N SER A 351 -1.97 -11.47 7.11
CA SER A 351 -1.76 -12.70 7.88
C SER A 351 -1.25 -13.85 7.01
N ASP A 352 -0.14 -14.50 7.40
CA ASP A 352 0.41 -15.66 6.68
C ASP A 352 -0.61 -16.81 6.61
N ARG A 353 -1.36 -17.03 7.68
CA ARG A 353 -2.41 -18.05 7.75
C ARG A 353 -3.57 -17.75 6.79
N ALA A 354 -4.02 -16.50 6.71
CA ALA A 354 -5.06 -16.10 5.76
C ALA A 354 -4.61 -16.33 4.31
N TYR A 355 -3.35 -16.03 4.01
CA TYR A 355 -2.78 -16.31 2.70
C TYR A 355 -2.66 -17.82 2.40
N LEU A 356 -2.30 -18.63 3.40
CA LEU A 356 -2.29 -20.10 3.25
C LEU A 356 -3.69 -20.62 2.94
N TYR A 357 -4.72 -20.17 3.67
CA TYR A 357 -6.11 -20.55 3.37
C TYR A 357 -6.54 -20.09 1.97
N SER A 358 -6.14 -18.90 1.54
CA SER A 358 -6.44 -18.41 0.20
C SER A 358 -5.78 -19.25 -0.90
N LEU A 359 -4.55 -19.73 -0.66
CA LEU A 359 -3.81 -20.59 -1.59
C LEU A 359 -4.51 -21.95 -1.77
N ILE A 360 -5.04 -22.51 -0.67
CA ILE A 360 -5.82 -23.75 -0.69
C ILE A 360 -7.16 -23.55 -1.43
N ALA A 361 -7.82 -22.40 -1.22
CA ALA A 361 -9.19 -22.17 -1.59
C ALA A 361 -9.39 -21.80 -3.06
N ALA A 362 -8.50 -20.99 -3.64
CA ALA A 362 -8.76 -20.36 -4.94
C ALA A 362 -7.51 -20.24 -5.83
N PRO A 363 -7.65 -20.33 -7.16
CA PRO A 363 -6.57 -20.04 -8.11
C PRO A 363 -6.25 -18.54 -8.21
N LEU A 364 -7.25 -17.66 -8.06
CA LEU A 364 -7.06 -16.21 -8.04
C LEU A 364 -7.12 -15.67 -6.61
N ARG A 365 -6.18 -14.81 -6.26
CA ARG A 365 -6.06 -14.20 -4.93
C ARG A 365 -5.70 -12.73 -5.05
N VAL A 366 -6.39 -11.91 -4.27
CA VAL A 366 -6.02 -10.51 -4.03
C VAL A 366 -5.91 -10.32 -2.52
N GLY A 367 -4.88 -9.66 -2.05
CA GLY A 367 -4.69 -9.59 -0.61
C GLY A 367 -3.90 -8.38 -0.13
N VAL A 368 -4.09 -8.07 1.16
CA VAL A 368 -3.40 -7.00 1.85
C VAL A 368 -2.04 -7.49 2.36
N VAL A 369 -0.98 -6.73 2.18
CA VAL A 369 0.36 -7.02 2.70
C VAL A 369 0.86 -5.90 3.61
N ALA A 370 1.64 -6.26 4.63
CA ALA A 370 2.23 -5.27 5.54
C ALA A 370 3.24 -4.39 4.80
N ASN A 371 3.24 -3.08 5.09
CA ASN A 371 4.18 -2.13 4.51
C ASN A 371 5.07 -1.47 5.57
N HIS A 372 4.59 -1.30 6.79
CA HIS A 372 5.32 -0.59 7.84
C HIS A 372 5.88 -1.56 8.89
N PRO A 373 7.16 -1.39 9.31
CA PRO A 373 7.72 -2.16 10.41
C PRO A 373 6.98 -1.84 11.72
N GLN A 374 6.70 -2.89 12.48
CA GLN A 374 6.24 -2.79 13.86
C GLN A 374 7.39 -3.27 14.77
N GLY A 375 7.83 -2.43 15.70
CA GLY A 375 8.93 -2.75 16.60
C GLY A 375 10.27 -2.89 15.87
N GLU A 376 11.06 -3.91 16.21
CA GLU A 376 12.40 -4.16 15.66
C GLU A 376 12.44 -4.73 14.24
N ILE A 377 11.30 -4.93 13.58
CA ILE A 377 11.24 -5.50 12.24
C ILE A 377 11.72 -4.46 11.21
N THR A 378 12.81 -4.77 10.52
CA THR A 378 13.36 -3.91 9.47
C THR A 378 12.50 -3.94 8.20
N GLN A 379 12.60 -2.88 7.39
CA GLN A 379 11.94 -2.80 6.08
C GLN A 379 12.31 -3.98 5.16
N GLU A 380 13.54 -4.45 5.24
CA GLU A 380 14.04 -5.59 4.47
C GLU A 380 13.38 -6.90 4.91
N SER A 381 13.24 -7.15 6.21
CA SER A 381 12.53 -8.31 6.76
C SER A 381 11.06 -8.35 6.34
N ILE A 382 10.38 -7.20 6.30
CA ILE A 382 9.00 -7.10 5.81
C ILE A 382 8.93 -7.42 4.32
N SER A 383 9.89 -6.92 3.53
CA SER A 383 9.96 -7.19 2.09
C SER A 383 10.11 -8.69 1.81
N LEU A 384 10.95 -9.39 2.56
CA LEU A 384 11.13 -10.85 2.45
C LEU A 384 9.88 -11.62 2.87
N LYS A 385 9.27 -11.28 4.01
CA LYS A 385 8.02 -11.91 4.48
C LYS A 385 6.85 -11.71 3.53
N ASN A 386 6.80 -10.59 2.81
CA ASN A 386 5.75 -10.31 1.84
C ASN A 386 6.03 -10.90 0.45
N ALA A 387 7.26 -11.28 0.14
CA ALA A 387 7.65 -11.71 -1.20
C ALA A 387 6.79 -12.88 -1.72
N TRP A 388 6.58 -13.91 -0.91
CA TRP A 388 5.76 -15.05 -1.30
C TRP A 388 4.27 -14.69 -1.44
N LYS A 389 3.74 -13.82 -0.57
CA LYS A 389 2.35 -13.33 -0.64
C LYS A 389 2.10 -12.55 -1.92
N LYS A 390 3.04 -11.67 -2.29
CA LYS A 390 2.99 -10.92 -3.55
C LYS A 390 3.11 -11.84 -4.75
N TRP A 391 3.93 -12.90 -4.64
CA TRP A 391 4.14 -13.86 -5.73
C TRP A 391 2.89 -14.70 -6.03
N ILE A 392 2.15 -15.13 -4.99
CA ILE A 392 0.95 -15.96 -5.18
C ILE A 392 -0.31 -15.14 -5.50
N SER A 393 -0.28 -13.83 -5.39
CA SER A 393 -1.43 -12.93 -5.57
C SER A 393 -1.46 -12.31 -6.95
N LEU A 394 -2.66 -12.18 -7.53
CA LEU A 394 -2.91 -11.39 -8.72
C LEU A 394 -2.51 -9.92 -8.49
N GLN A 395 -2.87 -9.38 -7.31
CA GLN A 395 -2.49 -8.07 -6.83
C GLN A 395 -2.38 -8.08 -5.31
N SER A 396 -1.47 -7.26 -4.79
CA SER A 396 -1.30 -7.02 -3.35
C SER A 396 -1.47 -5.55 -3.04
N ILE A 397 -2.29 -5.25 -2.04
CA ILE A 397 -2.50 -3.90 -1.51
C ILE A 397 -1.59 -3.72 -0.30
N GLU A 398 -0.72 -2.74 -0.35
CA GLU A 398 0.14 -2.40 0.78
C GLU A 398 -0.62 -1.56 1.79
N VAL A 399 -0.51 -1.93 3.08
CA VAL A 399 -1.14 -1.20 4.18
C VAL A 399 -0.44 0.15 4.37
N ASP A 400 -1.21 1.23 4.40
CA ASP A 400 -0.74 2.53 4.87
C ASP A 400 -1.44 2.89 6.18
N TYR A 401 -0.73 2.66 7.28
CA TYR A 401 -1.28 2.83 8.62
C TYR A 401 -1.52 4.28 9.07
N PHE A 402 -1.11 5.27 8.29
CA PHE A 402 -1.23 6.68 8.66
C PHE A 402 -2.13 7.48 7.72
N HIS A 403 -2.11 7.17 6.41
CA HIS A 403 -2.76 8.01 5.42
C HIS A 403 -3.94 7.33 4.71
N GLN A 404 -4.13 6.03 4.91
CA GLN A 404 -5.23 5.31 4.29
C GLN A 404 -6.14 4.64 5.31
N HIS A 405 -7.44 4.90 5.20
CA HIS A 405 -8.44 4.28 6.05
C HIS A 405 -8.59 2.79 5.75
N VAL A 406 -8.71 1.95 6.80
CA VAL A 406 -8.81 0.48 6.70
C VAL A 406 -9.98 0.01 5.82
N VAL A 407 -11.11 0.72 5.79
CA VAL A 407 -12.26 0.43 4.91
C VAL A 407 -11.85 0.59 3.45
N ILE A 408 -11.15 1.68 3.12
CA ILE A 408 -10.66 1.96 1.76
C ILE A 408 -9.62 0.93 1.33
N GLU A 409 -8.68 0.60 2.21
CA GLU A 409 -7.68 -0.43 1.98
C GLU A 409 -8.33 -1.77 1.58
N LYS A 410 -9.37 -2.18 2.31
CA LYS A 410 -10.10 -3.40 1.99
C LYS A 410 -10.86 -3.30 0.67
N MET A 411 -11.54 -2.18 0.40
CA MET A 411 -12.25 -1.97 -0.87
C MET A 411 -11.32 -1.99 -2.09
N ARG A 412 -10.08 -1.56 -1.94
CA ARG A 412 -9.04 -1.63 -2.98
C ARG A 412 -8.73 -3.06 -3.42
N LEU A 413 -9.10 -4.09 -2.66
CA LEU A 413 -9.01 -5.49 -3.11
C LEU A 413 -9.83 -5.77 -4.39
N LEU A 414 -10.77 -4.90 -4.75
CA LEU A 414 -11.54 -4.97 -5.99
C LEU A 414 -10.89 -4.21 -7.16
N GLU A 415 -9.81 -3.48 -6.95
CA GLU A 415 -9.11 -2.71 -8.02
C GLU A 415 -8.72 -3.55 -9.25
N PRO A 416 -8.36 -4.86 -9.16
CA PRO A 416 -8.11 -5.68 -10.34
C PRO A 416 -9.33 -5.85 -11.25
N PHE A 417 -10.54 -5.65 -10.71
CA PHE A 417 -11.79 -5.96 -11.40
C PHE A 417 -12.58 -4.71 -11.83
N VAL A 418 -12.34 -3.56 -11.20
CA VAL A 418 -13.09 -2.32 -11.44
C VAL A 418 -12.18 -1.09 -11.26
N SER A 419 -12.52 0.06 -11.89
CA SER A 419 -11.68 1.26 -11.77
C SER A 419 -11.69 1.83 -10.34
N HIS A 420 -10.61 2.47 -9.92
CA HIS A 420 -10.54 3.14 -8.64
C HIS A 420 -11.67 4.18 -8.50
N ALA A 421 -11.89 4.98 -9.52
CA ALA A 421 -12.99 5.95 -9.54
C ALA A 421 -14.35 5.29 -9.30
N THR A 422 -14.66 4.19 -9.97
CA THR A 422 -15.94 3.46 -9.83
C THR A 422 -16.11 2.87 -8.43
N LEU A 423 -15.03 2.46 -7.77
CA LEU A 423 -15.11 1.92 -6.39
C LEU A 423 -15.61 2.94 -5.38
N PHE A 424 -15.30 4.23 -5.57
CA PHE A 424 -15.50 5.28 -4.59
C PHE A 424 -16.48 6.38 -5.04
N THR A 425 -17.23 6.16 -6.12
CA THR A 425 -18.25 7.12 -6.62
C THR A 425 -19.48 7.19 -5.71
N ASN A 426 -19.88 6.08 -5.10
CA ASN A 426 -21.08 5.99 -4.27
C ASN A 426 -20.70 6.03 -2.78
N PRO A 427 -21.63 6.48 -1.92
CA PRO A 427 -21.43 6.45 -0.47
C PRO A 427 -21.01 5.07 0.02
N ILE A 428 -20.08 5.06 0.96
CA ILE A 428 -19.57 3.83 1.57
C ILE A 428 -20.27 3.64 2.91
N THR A 429 -20.84 2.45 3.12
CA THR A 429 -21.60 2.12 4.33
C THR A 429 -21.04 0.85 4.97
N VAL A 430 -20.67 0.94 6.23
CA VAL A 430 -20.40 -0.22 7.07
C VAL A 430 -21.75 -0.79 7.52
N ILE A 431 -21.97 -2.07 7.24
CA ILE A 431 -23.26 -2.74 7.50
C ILE A 431 -23.19 -3.43 8.86
N PRO A 432 -23.94 -2.94 9.87
CA PRO A 432 -24.01 -3.59 11.18
C PRO A 432 -24.81 -4.89 11.08
N PRO A 433 -24.68 -5.81 12.06
CA PRO A 433 -25.49 -7.02 12.12
C PRO A 433 -26.97 -6.69 12.12
N ALA A 434 -27.81 -7.63 11.67
CA ALA A 434 -29.24 -7.51 11.77
C ALA A 434 -29.65 -7.30 13.24
N ALA A 435 -30.76 -6.58 13.43
CA ALA A 435 -31.31 -6.38 14.77
C ALA A 435 -31.70 -7.73 15.38
N ALA A 436 -31.47 -7.85 16.69
CA ALA A 436 -31.97 -8.94 17.51
C ALA A 436 -32.73 -8.39 18.70
N ASP A 437 -33.75 -9.11 19.14
CA ASP A 437 -34.61 -8.65 20.23
C ASP A 437 -33.81 -8.54 21.54
N LEU A 438 -33.99 -7.42 22.21
CA LEU A 438 -33.58 -7.21 23.60
C LEU A 438 -34.58 -7.92 24.51
N THR A 439 -34.12 -8.48 25.62
CA THR A 439 -35.00 -9.17 26.54
C THR A 439 -36.01 -8.19 27.17
N PRO A 440 -37.26 -8.61 27.46
CA PRO A 440 -38.23 -7.74 28.14
C PRO A 440 -37.74 -7.16 29.47
N ALA A 441 -36.94 -7.93 30.22
CA ALA A 441 -36.34 -7.48 31.47
C ALA A 441 -35.35 -6.31 31.22
N PHE A 442 -34.47 -6.45 30.26
CA PHE A 442 -33.52 -5.38 29.91
C PHE A 442 -34.22 -4.13 29.35
N LEU A 443 -35.27 -4.31 28.54
CA LEU A 443 -36.06 -3.20 28.01
C LEU A 443 -36.77 -2.43 29.16
N ALA A 444 -37.24 -3.14 30.22
CA ALA A 444 -37.80 -2.50 31.40
C ALA A 444 -36.74 -1.68 32.16
N GLU A 445 -35.50 -2.16 32.24
CA GLU A 445 -34.42 -1.43 32.90
C GLU A 445 -34.04 -0.13 32.17
N ILE A 446 -34.15 -0.07 30.83
CA ILE A 446 -33.79 1.11 30.02
C ILE A 446 -35.01 1.93 29.57
N ALA A 447 -36.20 1.61 30.09
CA ALA A 447 -37.48 2.20 29.64
C ALA A 447 -37.52 3.72 29.77
N GLU A 448 -36.94 4.29 30.83
CA GLU A 448 -36.93 5.74 31.08
C GLU A 448 -36.12 6.46 30.00
N GLY A 449 -34.93 5.98 29.68
CA GLY A 449 -34.08 6.55 28.62
C GLY A 449 -34.73 6.47 27.24
N LEU A 450 -35.45 5.39 26.97
CA LEU A 450 -36.23 5.24 25.73
C LEU A 450 -37.39 6.22 25.68
N ARG A 451 -38.16 6.34 26.78
CA ARG A 451 -39.31 7.24 26.89
C ARG A 451 -38.90 8.71 26.76
N THR A 452 -37.81 9.11 27.38
CA THR A 452 -37.31 10.49 27.37
C THR A 452 -36.47 10.82 26.15
N ASN A 453 -36.16 9.81 25.31
CA ASN A 453 -35.22 9.92 24.19
C ASN A 453 -33.82 10.39 24.62
N LYS A 454 -33.41 10.05 25.84
CA LYS A 454 -32.11 10.36 26.47
C LYS A 454 -31.46 9.08 26.99
N LEU A 455 -31.18 8.14 26.09
CA LEU A 455 -30.44 6.92 26.38
C LEU A 455 -28.99 7.08 25.87
N ALA A 456 -28.02 7.00 26.78
CA ALA A 456 -26.59 7.04 26.50
C ALA A 456 -25.94 5.67 26.73
N VAL A 457 -25.15 5.18 25.81
CA VAL A 457 -24.35 3.96 25.97
C VAL A 457 -22.88 4.35 26.13
N LEU A 458 -22.27 3.93 27.22
CA LEU A 458 -20.84 4.12 27.47
C LEU A 458 -20.11 2.78 27.39
N HIS A 459 -18.94 2.77 26.71
CA HIS A 459 -18.08 1.59 26.59
C HIS A 459 -16.70 1.89 27.17
N THR A 460 -16.49 1.46 28.42
CA THR A 460 -15.31 1.81 29.23
C THR A 460 -14.14 0.87 29.05
N GLY A 461 -14.39 -0.38 28.61
CA GLY A 461 -13.46 -1.50 28.64
C GLY A 461 -12.81 -1.84 27.29
N PRO A 462 -11.67 -1.24 26.92
CA PRO A 462 -10.87 -1.76 25.82
C PRO A 462 -10.06 -2.99 26.26
N LEU A 463 -9.88 -3.95 25.36
CA LEU A 463 -9.03 -5.12 25.61
C LEU A 463 -7.58 -4.74 26.00
N MET A 464 -7.07 -3.61 25.49
CA MET A 464 -5.69 -3.17 25.68
C MET A 464 -5.61 -1.99 26.66
N ALA A 465 -4.76 -2.09 27.68
CA ALA A 465 -4.60 -1.08 28.73
C ALA A 465 -4.26 0.32 28.18
N TYR A 466 -3.44 0.39 27.14
CA TYR A 466 -3.03 1.65 26.52
C TYR A 466 -4.15 2.42 25.79
N LYS A 467 -5.34 1.82 25.67
CA LYS A 467 -6.53 2.48 25.10
C LYS A 467 -7.51 2.92 26.17
N ARG A 468 -7.21 2.73 27.46
CA ARG A 468 -8.11 3.08 28.57
C ARG A 468 -8.09 4.58 28.85
N TRP A 469 -9.28 5.11 29.06
CA TRP A 469 -9.48 6.42 29.65
C TRP A 469 -9.59 6.30 31.19
N PRO A 470 -9.14 7.28 31.99
CA PRO A 470 -9.14 7.17 33.44
C PRO A 470 -10.53 6.91 34.04
N LEU A 471 -10.61 6.00 34.99
CA LEU A 471 -11.90 5.62 35.62
C LEU A 471 -12.59 6.80 36.32
N ALA A 472 -11.81 7.66 36.96
CA ALA A 472 -12.35 8.90 37.58
C ALA A 472 -12.97 9.84 36.53
N TYR A 473 -12.47 9.84 35.29
CA TYR A 473 -13.03 10.65 34.23
C TYR A 473 -14.34 10.08 33.70
N TRP A 474 -14.47 8.75 33.63
CA TRP A 474 -15.73 8.08 33.34
C TRP A 474 -16.76 8.38 34.43
N GLN A 475 -16.38 8.41 35.72
CA GLN A 475 -17.26 8.79 36.83
C GLN A 475 -17.82 10.20 36.63
N ILE A 476 -16.95 11.19 36.33
CA ILE A 476 -17.38 12.57 36.08
C ILE A 476 -18.39 12.64 34.93
N LEU A 477 -18.12 11.92 33.84
CA LEU A 477 -18.98 11.88 32.66
C LEU A 477 -20.37 11.27 33.00
N VAL A 478 -20.41 10.14 33.74
CA VAL A 478 -21.66 9.50 34.16
C VAL A 478 -22.48 10.45 35.03
N VAL A 479 -21.85 11.08 36.03
CA VAL A 479 -22.51 12.04 36.90
C VAL A 479 -23.09 13.22 36.12
N TYR A 480 -22.34 13.75 35.17
CA TYR A 480 -22.80 14.82 34.28
C TYR A 480 -24.03 14.37 33.48
N LEU A 481 -23.97 13.22 32.79
CA LEU A 481 -25.08 12.72 31.96
C LEU A 481 -26.35 12.49 32.78
N VAL A 482 -26.25 11.84 33.93
CA VAL A 482 -27.40 11.59 34.77
C VAL A 482 -28.03 12.91 35.28
N ARG A 483 -27.22 13.89 35.67
CA ARG A 483 -27.69 15.23 36.05
C ARG A 483 -28.40 15.98 34.92
N GLN A 484 -28.03 15.71 33.68
CA GLN A 484 -28.70 16.22 32.46
C GLN A 484 -29.94 15.39 32.06
N GLY A 485 -30.34 14.43 32.90
CA GLY A 485 -31.53 13.59 32.69
C GLY A 485 -31.34 12.44 31.73
N TRP A 486 -30.07 12.04 31.45
CA TRP A 486 -29.80 10.85 30.66
C TRP A 486 -29.86 9.58 31.50
N GLN A 487 -30.46 8.53 30.95
CA GLN A 487 -30.23 7.18 31.43
C GLN A 487 -28.98 6.63 30.78
N VAL A 488 -28.08 6.07 31.58
CA VAL A 488 -26.77 5.60 31.15
C VAL A 488 -26.75 4.06 31.13
N VAL A 489 -26.25 3.47 30.04
CA VAL A 489 -25.96 2.03 29.94
C VAL A 489 -24.47 1.83 29.84
N LEU A 490 -23.89 1.09 30.76
CA LEU A 490 -22.49 0.63 30.68
C LEU A 490 -22.44 -0.68 29.90
N SER A 491 -21.77 -0.66 28.77
CA SER A 491 -21.57 -1.85 27.95
C SER A 491 -20.26 -2.56 28.29
N ALA A 492 -20.29 -3.88 28.38
CA ALA A 492 -19.14 -4.73 28.60
C ALA A 492 -19.18 -5.98 27.71
N SER A 493 -18.04 -6.61 27.49
CA SER A 493 -17.98 -8.00 27.05
C SER A 493 -18.06 -8.95 28.25
N SER A 494 -18.19 -10.25 28.02
CA SER A 494 -18.14 -11.27 29.08
C SER A 494 -16.72 -11.51 29.65
N ALA A 495 -15.72 -10.75 29.23
CA ALA A 495 -14.36 -10.85 29.75
C ALA A 495 -14.30 -10.27 31.16
N THR A 496 -13.68 -11.00 32.10
CA THR A 496 -13.51 -10.60 33.49
C THR A 496 -13.00 -9.17 33.64
N GLN A 497 -12.07 -8.76 32.84
CA GLN A 497 -11.48 -7.43 32.87
C GLN A 497 -12.46 -6.29 32.54
N ASP A 498 -13.40 -6.50 31.61
CA ASP A 498 -14.43 -5.51 31.27
C ASP A 498 -15.47 -5.42 32.37
N LEU A 499 -15.84 -6.56 32.97
CA LEU A 499 -16.76 -6.64 34.10
C LEU A 499 -16.19 -5.93 35.33
N GLU A 500 -14.94 -6.20 35.69
CA GLU A 500 -14.22 -5.55 36.80
C GLU A 500 -14.16 -4.02 36.64
N LEU A 501 -13.95 -3.53 35.39
CA LEU A 501 -13.96 -2.08 35.14
C LEU A 501 -15.32 -1.44 35.38
N ASN A 502 -16.40 -2.09 34.93
CA ASN A 502 -17.73 -1.59 35.15
C ASN A 502 -18.11 -1.65 36.64
N ASP A 503 -17.78 -2.76 37.35
CA ASP A 503 -18.01 -2.89 38.78
C ASP A 503 -17.25 -1.82 39.57
N ALA A 504 -16.00 -1.55 39.20
CA ALA A 504 -15.21 -0.49 39.81
C ALA A 504 -15.86 0.90 39.59
N LEU A 505 -16.32 1.19 38.37
CA LEU A 505 -16.99 2.43 38.05
C LEU A 505 -18.29 2.56 38.84
N MET A 506 -19.11 1.50 38.87
CA MET A 506 -20.37 1.48 39.64
C MET A 506 -20.14 1.70 41.13
N SER A 507 -19.04 1.20 41.69
CA SER A 507 -18.70 1.41 43.11
C SER A 507 -18.34 2.86 43.47
N LEU A 508 -17.89 3.65 42.50
CA LEU A 508 -17.56 5.08 42.67
C LEU A 508 -18.78 6.00 42.58
N LEU A 509 -19.95 5.50 42.16
CA LEU A 509 -21.15 6.30 41.96
C LEU A 509 -22.01 6.35 43.24
N ASP A 510 -22.48 7.54 43.57
CA ASP A 510 -23.49 7.71 44.63
C ASP A 510 -24.78 6.92 44.31
N PRO A 511 -25.51 6.42 45.32
CA PRO A 511 -26.73 5.64 45.10
C PRO A 511 -27.76 6.34 44.21
N ALA A 512 -27.93 7.66 44.36
CA ALA A 512 -28.85 8.45 43.54
C ALA A 512 -28.46 8.49 42.05
N ILE A 513 -27.16 8.55 41.74
CA ILE A 513 -26.64 8.49 40.37
C ILE A 513 -26.71 7.05 39.84
N ARG A 514 -26.33 6.08 40.68
CA ARG A 514 -26.28 4.66 40.30
C ARG A 514 -27.66 4.12 39.88
N SER A 515 -28.76 4.61 40.46
CA SER A 515 -30.13 4.19 40.09
C SER A 515 -30.51 4.50 38.63
N HIS A 516 -29.80 5.42 37.97
CA HIS A 516 -29.99 5.76 36.56
C HIS A 516 -28.95 5.09 35.62
N VAL A 517 -28.14 4.17 36.15
CA VAL A 517 -27.09 3.47 35.40
C VAL A 517 -27.44 1.99 35.33
N VAL A 518 -27.51 1.45 34.12
CA VAL A 518 -27.73 0.03 33.85
C VAL A 518 -26.42 -0.59 33.36
N ASP A 519 -25.97 -1.66 33.99
CA ASP A 519 -24.79 -2.41 33.50
C ASP A 519 -25.24 -3.65 32.74
N THR A 520 -24.80 -3.79 31.49
CA THR A 520 -25.12 -4.96 30.66
C THR A 520 -24.51 -6.25 31.18
N LYS A 521 -23.51 -6.18 32.04
CA LYS A 521 -22.76 -7.34 32.60
C LYS A 521 -22.31 -8.36 31.54
N GLY A 522 -22.02 -7.87 30.32
CA GLY A 522 -21.60 -8.72 29.18
C GLY A 522 -22.69 -9.67 28.66
N ALA A 523 -23.95 -9.49 29.04
CA ALA A 523 -25.06 -10.39 28.70
C ALA A 523 -25.56 -10.20 27.24
N LEU A 524 -25.31 -9.05 26.62
CA LEU A 524 -25.81 -8.78 25.29
C LEU A 524 -24.91 -9.43 24.20
N SER A 525 -25.54 -10.17 23.30
CA SER A 525 -24.89 -10.59 22.07
C SER A 525 -24.60 -9.39 21.17
N ILE A 526 -23.69 -9.54 20.20
CA ILE A 526 -23.35 -8.45 19.26
C ILE A 526 -24.57 -7.93 18.48
N PRO A 527 -25.49 -8.76 17.95
CA PRO A 527 -26.72 -8.26 17.34
C PRO A 527 -27.63 -7.49 18.33
N GLN A 528 -27.75 -7.94 19.60
CA GLN A 528 -28.49 -7.22 20.64
C GLN A 528 -27.83 -5.90 21.01
N MET A 529 -26.49 -5.86 21.10
CA MET A 529 -25.75 -4.61 21.25
C MET A 529 -26.03 -3.65 20.07
N GLY A 530 -26.06 -4.15 18.84
CA GLY A 530 -26.48 -3.36 17.68
C GLY A 530 -27.92 -2.83 17.80
N SER A 531 -28.86 -3.61 18.38
CA SER A 531 -30.22 -3.16 18.64
C SER A 531 -30.31 -2.08 19.71
N LEU A 532 -29.51 -2.20 20.77
CA LEU A 532 -29.38 -1.18 21.81
C LEU A 532 -28.84 0.14 21.24
N LEU A 533 -27.75 0.04 20.46
CA LEU A 533 -27.10 1.20 19.85
C LEU A 533 -28.04 1.96 18.89
N ARG A 534 -28.86 1.26 18.11
CA ARG A 534 -29.86 1.90 17.21
C ARG A 534 -30.93 2.68 18.00
N GLN A 535 -31.21 2.29 19.24
CA GLN A 535 -32.19 2.96 20.12
C GLN A 535 -31.55 4.06 20.97
N ALA A 536 -30.22 3.98 21.20
CA ALA A 536 -29.48 4.99 21.94
C ALA A 536 -29.31 6.28 21.12
N LYS A 537 -29.36 7.42 21.78
CA LYS A 537 -29.07 8.72 21.19
C LYS A 537 -27.59 9.04 21.19
N LEU A 538 -26.89 8.64 22.24
CA LEU A 538 -25.50 8.94 22.47
C LEU A 538 -24.73 7.64 22.72
N TYR A 539 -23.57 7.53 22.09
CA TYR A 539 -22.53 6.58 22.45
C TYR A 539 -21.23 7.33 22.75
N VAL A 540 -20.58 6.98 23.85
CA VAL A 540 -19.22 7.44 24.16
C VAL A 540 -18.33 6.22 24.44
N GLY A 541 -17.19 6.15 23.79
CA GLY A 541 -16.26 5.03 23.99
C GLY A 541 -14.86 5.34 23.53
N VAL A 542 -13.95 4.40 23.78
CA VAL A 542 -12.59 4.43 23.27
C VAL A 542 -12.49 3.66 21.93
N ASP A 543 -11.33 3.63 21.31
CA ASP A 543 -11.09 2.89 20.06
C ASP A 543 -11.26 1.36 20.26
N THR A 544 -12.49 0.86 20.01
CA THR A 544 -12.90 -0.55 20.14
C THR A 544 -13.86 -0.97 19.01
N SER A 545 -14.12 -2.27 18.92
CA SER A 545 -15.08 -2.82 17.95
C SER A 545 -16.52 -2.33 18.16
N ILE A 546 -16.92 -2.05 19.40
CA ILE A 546 -18.26 -1.54 19.74
C ILE A 546 -18.42 -0.10 19.26
N THR A 547 -17.35 0.68 19.29
CA THR A 547 -17.33 2.05 18.75
C THR A 547 -17.58 2.06 17.24
N HIS A 548 -16.94 1.14 16.50
CA HIS A 548 -17.24 0.96 15.08
C HIS A 548 -18.68 0.51 14.83
N LEU A 549 -19.21 -0.34 15.71
CA LEU A 549 -20.62 -0.79 15.64
C LEU A 549 -21.59 0.38 15.90
N ALA A 550 -21.30 1.23 16.89
CA ALA A 550 -22.14 2.40 17.19
C ALA A 550 -22.22 3.36 16.00
N ALA A 551 -21.08 3.68 15.40
CA ALA A 551 -21.03 4.50 14.18
C ALA A 551 -21.83 3.87 13.04
N ALA A 552 -21.68 2.55 12.83
CA ALA A 552 -22.40 1.80 11.78
C ALA A 552 -23.92 1.74 12.03
N CYS A 553 -24.35 1.76 13.29
CA CYS A 553 -25.76 1.82 13.66
C CYS A 553 -26.41 3.21 13.50
N GLY A 554 -25.61 4.25 13.20
CA GLY A 554 -26.09 5.63 13.05
C GLY A 554 -26.25 6.39 14.36
N THR A 555 -25.81 5.83 15.48
CA THR A 555 -25.83 6.49 16.79
C THR A 555 -24.86 7.67 16.80
N THR A 556 -25.21 8.81 17.42
CA THR A 556 -24.23 9.89 17.68
C THR A 556 -23.10 9.33 18.51
N THR A 557 -21.92 9.27 17.93
CA THR A 557 -20.75 8.55 18.46
C THR A 557 -19.64 9.52 18.79
N ILE A 558 -19.26 9.60 20.05
CA ILE A 558 -18.05 10.32 20.50
C ILE A 558 -17.01 9.28 20.86
N VAL A 559 -15.85 9.36 20.23
CA VAL A 559 -14.78 8.39 20.42
C VAL A 559 -13.49 9.04 20.87
N LEU A 560 -12.87 8.46 21.91
CA LEU A 560 -11.64 8.94 22.52
C LEU A 560 -10.46 8.20 21.90
N PHE A 561 -9.61 8.95 21.18
CA PHE A 561 -8.43 8.43 20.49
C PHE A 561 -7.14 8.84 21.18
N GLY A 562 -6.24 7.92 21.34
CA GLY A 562 -4.89 8.13 21.84
C GLY A 562 -3.83 7.82 20.78
N PRO A 563 -3.06 6.72 20.93
CA PRO A 563 -1.96 6.38 20.04
C PRO A 563 -2.37 5.92 18.64
N THR A 564 -3.63 5.51 18.44
CA THR A 564 -4.12 5.02 17.14
C THR A 564 -4.37 6.17 16.16
N PRO A 565 -3.94 6.11 14.87
CA PRO A 565 -4.26 7.10 13.86
C PRO A 565 -5.75 7.09 13.48
N PRO A 566 -6.50 8.20 13.67
CA PRO A 566 -7.90 8.30 13.25
C PRO A 566 -8.08 8.15 11.74
N SER A 567 -7.15 8.68 10.94
CA SER A 567 -7.12 8.56 9.48
C SER A 567 -7.10 7.11 8.99
N ASN A 568 -6.53 6.18 9.79
CA ASN A 568 -6.49 4.76 9.45
C ASN A 568 -7.63 3.96 10.10
N PHE A 569 -7.90 4.16 11.39
CA PHE A 569 -8.80 3.30 12.17
C PHE A 569 -9.95 4.04 12.88
N GLY A 570 -10.25 5.29 12.50
CA GLY A 570 -11.45 5.96 12.98
C GLY A 570 -12.73 5.18 12.61
N PRO A 571 -13.81 5.23 13.41
CA PRO A 571 -15.07 4.60 13.01
C PRO A 571 -15.58 5.20 11.70
N TRP A 572 -15.94 4.36 10.72
CA TRP A 572 -16.38 4.86 9.42
C TRP A 572 -17.72 5.60 9.54
N PRO A 573 -17.80 6.87 9.13
CA PRO A 573 -19.04 7.63 9.17
C PRO A 573 -19.92 7.20 7.98
N ASN A 574 -21.06 6.57 8.27
CA ASN A 574 -21.94 6.05 7.24
C ASN A 574 -22.47 7.16 6.32
N GLY A 575 -22.47 6.86 5.03
CA GLY A 575 -22.87 7.82 3.99
C GLY A 575 -21.76 8.78 3.53
N PHE A 576 -20.55 8.66 4.08
CA PHE A 576 -19.42 9.47 3.63
C PHE A 576 -19.03 9.12 2.18
N ILE A 577 -18.80 10.18 1.39
CA ILE A 577 -18.31 10.08 0.01
C ILE A 577 -16.85 10.53 0.00
N GLY A 578 -15.95 9.67 -0.45
CA GLY A 578 -14.52 9.92 -0.49
C GLY A 578 -13.72 8.84 0.22
N THR A 579 -12.42 9.07 0.39
CA THR A 579 -11.48 8.05 0.88
C THR A 579 -10.83 8.40 2.22
N THR A 580 -10.92 9.65 2.66
CA THR A 580 -10.24 10.17 3.86
C THR A 580 -11.20 10.93 4.77
N PRO A 581 -12.01 10.22 5.59
CA PRO A 581 -12.97 10.90 6.45
C PRO A 581 -12.31 11.73 7.56
N TYR A 582 -11.10 11.37 7.99
CA TYR A 582 -10.44 11.98 9.13
C TYR A 582 -9.02 12.43 8.82
N ALA A 583 -8.63 13.58 9.37
CA ALA A 583 -7.25 14.01 9.44
C ALA A 583 -6.44 13.12 10.39
N LEU A 584 -5.14 12.99 10.13
CA LEU A 584 -4.21 12.25 10.99
C LEU A 584 -4.15 12.85 12.40
N ARG A 585 -4.12 14.21 12.48
CA ARG A 585 -4.02 14.98 13.73
C ARG A 585 -5.08 16.06 13.76
N ALA A 586 -5.99 15.96 14.72
CA ALA A 586 -6.93 17.02 15.06
C ALA A 586 -7.46 16.76 16.47
N ARG A 587 -7.45 17.79 17.35
CA ARG A 587 -7.93 17.65 18.73
C ARG A 587 -9.39 17.22 18.79
N SER A 588 -10.21 17.75 17.88
CA SER A 588 -11.59 17.37 17.67
C SER A 588 -11.91 17.41 16.18
N GLN A 589 -12.63 16.42 15.69
CA GLN A 589 -13.12 16.38 14.31
C GLN A 589 -14.42 15.60 14.23
N THR A 590 -15.42 16.19 13.58
CA THR A 590 -16.74 15.61 13.41
C THR A 590 -17.03 15.35 11.95
N VAL A 591 -17.43 14.12 11.63
CA VAL A 591 -17.90 13.73 10.30
C VAL A 591 -19.16 12.89 10.45
N ALA A 592 -20.27 13.36 9.89
CA ALA A 592 -21.60 12.78 10.02
C ALA A 592 -21.95 12.53 11.51
N ASN A 593 -22.22 11.28 11.90
CA ASN A 593 -22.60 10.91 13.27
C ASN A 593 -21.40 10.60 14.19
N VAL A 594 -20.16 10.85 13.77
CA VAL A 594 -18.95 10.50 14.53
C VAL A 594 -18.13 11.73 14.86
N THR A 595 -17.86 11.93 16.13
CA THR A 595 -16.90 12.92 16.66
C THR A 595 -15.72 12.20 17.27
N ILE A 596 -14.53 12.46 16.76
CA ILE A 596 -13.27 11.95 17.30
C ILE A 596 -12.62 13.02 18.15
N LEU A 597 -12.35 12.70 19.42
CA LEU A 597 -11.52 13.50 20.32
C LEU A 597 -10.18 12.84 20.47
N GLN A 598 -9.12 13.53 20.04
CA GLN A 598 -7.76 13.00 20.09
C GLN A 598 -7.01 13.61 21.27
N GLY A 599 -6.43 12.76 22.11
CA GLY A 599 -5.62 13.20 23.25
C GLY A 599 -4.46 14.11 22.82
N PRO A 600 -3.96 14.99 23.70
CA PRO A 600 -2.87 15.90 23.40
C PRO A 600 -1.51 15.18 23.30
N GLY A 601 -0.52 15.89 22.76
CA GLY A 601 0.87 15.46 22.67
C GLY A 601 1.42 15.48 21.25
N GLU A 602 2.66 15.90 21.10
CA GLU A 602 3.33 15.98 19.78
C GLU A 602 3.52 14.61 19.12
N CYS A 603 3.65 13.55 19.93
CA CYS A 603 3.80 12.18 19.41
C CYS A 603 2.47 11.57 18.90
N VAL A 604 1.31 12.18 19.18
CA VAL A 604 0.00 11.61 18.87
C VAL A 604 -0.38 11.90 17.41
N PRO A 605 -0.76 10.87 16.63
CA PRO A 605 -0.81 9.44 16.95
C PRO A 605 0.55 8.76 16.74
N CYS A 606 1.05 8.02 17.73
CA CYS A 606 2.37 7.37 17.68
C CYS A 606 2.34 5.89 17.25
N ARG A 607 1.17 5.25 17.26
CA ARG A 607 0.94 3.82 17.01
C ARG A 607 1.66 2.87 17.98
N LYS A 608 2.20 3.37 19.08
CA LYS A 608 2.79 2.53 20.12
C LYS A 608 1.71 1.87 20.97
N ALA A 609 2.06 0.76 21.59
CA ALA A 609 1.25 0.12 22.61
C ALA A 609 1.44 0.83 23.96
N GLY A 610 0.91 2.07 24.08
CA GLY A 610 1.14 2.96 25.22
C GLY A 610 2.50 3.65 25.18
N CYS A 611 2.80 4.44 26.21
CA CYS A 611 4.02 5.24 26.24
C CYS A 611 5.29 4.39 26.32
N ASP A 612 5.23 3.22 26.95
CA ASP A 612 6.36 2.28 27.07
C ASP A 612 6.40 1.23 25.94
N ASP A 613 5.52 1.34 24.94
CA ASP A 613 5.36 0.40 23.82
C ASP A 613 5.10 -1.06 24.27
N ARG A 614 4.30 -1.22 25.32
CA ARG A 614 3.87 -2.52 25.88
C ARG A 614 2.35 -2.56 26.03
N ALA A 615 1.74 -3.72 25.83
CA ALA A 615 0.28 -3.89 25.85
C ALA A 615 -0.39 -3.53 27.21
N ASP A 616 0.34 -3.62 28.31
CA ASP A 616 -0.08 -3.27 29.68
C ASP A 616 0.23 -1.81 30.06
N SER A 617 0.93 -1.06 29.21
CA SER A 617 1.28 0.35 29.40
C SER A 617 0.04 1.26 29.29
N ARG A 618 0.13 2.45 29.90
CA ARG A 618 -0.87 3.52 29.73
C ARG A 618 -0.47 4.50 28.64
N SER A 619 -1.42 5.32 28.22
CA SER A 619 -1.20 6.37 27.23
C SER A 619 -1.43 7.74 27.85
N ALA A 620 -0.35 8.50 28.07
CA ALA A 620 -0.44 9.84 28.64
C ALA A 620 -1.40 10.77 27.88
N CYS A 621 -1.53 10.60 26.57
CA CYS A 621 -2.48 11.36 25.76
C CYS A 621 -3.94 11.09 26.12
N LEU A 622 -4.32 9.87 26.53
CA LEU A 622 -5.66 9.56 27.02
C LEU A 622 -5.83 10.01 28.48
N ASP A 623 -4.78 9.94 29.29
CA ASP A 623 -4.81 10.45 30.68
C ASP A 623 -4.95 11.98 30.73
N GLN A 624 -4.52 12.69 29.70
CA GLN A 624 -4.63 14.15 29.57
C GLN A 624 -5.85 14.63 28.76
N LEU A 625 -6.68 13.73 28.27
CA LEU A 625 -7.94 14.10 27.59
C LEU A 625 -9.00 14.31 28.65
N GLU A 626 -9.25 15.57 28.98
CA GLU A 626 -10.11 15.96 30.12
C GLU A 626 -11.60 15.67 29.88
N PRO A 627 -12.38 15.34 30.93
CA PRO A 627 -13.83 15.15 30.84
C PRO A 627 -14.59 16.36 30.28
N SER A 628 -14.09 17.56 30.52
CA SER A 628 -14.66 18.81 30.01
C SER A 628 -14.68 18.87 28.48
N GLU A 629 -13.66 18.34 27.84
CA GLU A 629 -13.60 18.27 26.37
C GLU A 629 -14.64 17.30 25.80
N VAL A 630 -14.86 16.16 26.51
CA VAL A 630 -15.89 15.17 26.14
C VAL A 630 -17.28 15.74 26.34
N ILE A 631 -17.51 16.41 27.48
CA ILE A 631 -18.76 17.08 27.78
C ILE A 631 -19.09 18.16 26.75
N SER A 632 -18.11 19.02 26.40
CA SER A 632 -18.31 20.05 25.37
C SER A 632 -18.66 19.45 24.01
N ALA A 633 -18.07 18.30 23.64
CA ALA A 633 -18.41 17.60 22.40
C ALA A 633 -19.83 17.00 22.44
N ILE A 634 -20.30 16.55 23.59
CA ILE A 634 -21.69 16.11 23.80
C ILE A 634 -22.65 17.29 23.62
N GLU A 635 -22.38 18.41 24.29
CA GLU A 635 -23.20 19.62 24.21
C GLU A 635 -23.29 20.16 22.78
N ALA A 636 -22.20 20.11 22.03
CA ALA A 636 -22.17 20.53 20.63
C ALA A 636 -22.96 19.59 19.69
N SER A 637 -23.32 18.39 20.15
CA SER A 637 -24.02 17.39 19.34
C SER A 637 -25.55 17.44 19.54
N TYR A 638 -26.05 18.21 20.53
CA TYR A 638 -27.45 18.35 20.92
C TYR A 638 -27.83 19.81 21.19
#